data_7f460ba41cd0b769c93c0a8104e54d8f
#
_entry.id   7f460ba41cd0b769c93c0a8104e54d8f
#
_cell.length_a   1.000
_cell.length_b   1.000
_cell.length_c   1.000
_cell.angle_alpha   90.00
_cell.angle_beta   90.00
_cell.angle_gamma   90.00
#
_symmetry.space_group_name_H-M   'P 1'
#
loop_
_entity.id
_entity.type
_entity.pdbx_description
1 polymer ?
#
loop_
_entity_poly.entity_id
_entity_poly.type
_entity_poly.pdbx_seq_one_letter_code
_entity_poly.pdbx_strand_id
1 'polypeptide(L)'
;MDFYADGNKSQKLMTHIDGVRNNASLFSKAFGCEAWGALIGDWHDLGKFMEAFQRYMLEDEQRIEHAVVGGRYATDQFDDRLRRLALQLTITCHHTGLQNSEALGKRLVNAAQLVRDAIKNAPNDLLDRKLPEWPEWLIPPSVTAEEKKINEWKRSLEFWIRILHSCLVDADWLDAEKRDSDAPKRPDFPSINELRDDLDGYIDVKVSDAKKNNWTQINAQRKNVLDACRESAITKTGYFSLTVPTGGGKTLSGMSFALNHAVENKMKRVIIVIPYTSIIEQNASVYAEVFGRENVIEHHSNIDPEKDTEKNRLASENWDAPIIVTTNVQFFESLYANKNSRLRKLHNISRSVIILDEVQSLPPGLLYPILNAIQELREHYGCSVVLSTATQPALKKRKSFMCGLDEVKEIIPDAMKLSRDLARVNIEWETGSAIEYPDISERIIKENMRRVLVVTHKRKDARVLAGLLPENTYHLSASMCPSHRKDILNKVKEELLKNESSTVRVVSTQLIEAGVDIDFPVVFRALAGLDSISQTAGRCNREGKDVNGGRLIVFRAPTEPPAGVLRLGKGITESLLNSSESDGVLRGDDGSLDLISPAIYDTYFRLFYSGVQLDGAGVQNARASLDFPEVAKRFRMIDSATYPVVVPYKDAYSKLDVVRAKFKPSRDDFRSVQPFIVQIYSQEFQTLNNVGALGSIHEKAFFYLTLPYERLYDERFGLVVSEENLFPDYSKFNV
;
A
#
# COMPACT_ATOMS: atom_id res chain seq x y z
N MET A 1 -1.08 -20.26 -46.08
CA MET A 1 -0.20 -20.66 -44.96
C MET A 1 -1.00 -20.53 -43.67
N ASP A 2 -0.98 -21.53 -42.79
CA ASP A 2 -1.61 -21.40 -41.47
C ASP A 2 -0.67 -20.58 -40.56
N PHE A 3 -1.18 -19.56 -39.90
CA PHE A 3 -0.46 -18.72 -38.93
C PHE A 3 -0.83 -19.13 -37.52
N TYR A 4 0.17 -19.27 -36.65
CA TYR A 4 0.05 -19.73 -35.28
C TYR A 4 0.43 -18.62 -34.27
N ALA A 5 -0.18 -18.68 -33.09
CA ALA A 5 0.08 -17.75 -32.03
C ALA A 5 1.34 -18.11 -31.22
N ASP A 6 1.74 -19.40 -31.25
CA ASP A 6 2.85 -19.97 -30.46
C ASP A 6 3.65 -21.02 -31.25
N GLY A 7 4.89 -21.28 -30.80
CA GLY A 7 5.83 -22.22 -31.44
C GLY A 7 5.41 -23.68 -31.40
N ASN A 8 4.50 -24.06 -30.50
CA ASN A 8 3.98 -25.43 -30.38
C ASN A 8 2.79 -25.71 -31.33
N LYS A 9 2.37 -24.71 -32.10
CA LYS A 9 1.17 -24.76 -32.97
C LYS A 9 -0.11 -25.14 -32.22
N SER A 10 -0.19 -24.80 -30.92
CA SER A 10 -1.32 -25.16 -30.07
C SER A 10 -2.58 -24.33 -30.35
N GLN A 11 -2.39 -23.12 -30.91
CA GLN A 11 -3.50 -22.20 -31.22
C GLN A 11 -3.28 -21.48 -32.57
N LYS A 12 -4.31 -21.37 -33.38
CA LYS A 12 -4.29 -20.53 -34.62
C LYS A 12 -4.25 -19.05 -34.21
N LEU A 13 -3.51 -18.23 -34.95
CA LEU A 13 -3.31 -16.81 -34.64
C LEU A 13 -4.63 -16.02 -34.57
N MET A 14 -5.56 -16.25 -35.50
CA MET A 14 -6.87 -15.58 -35.46
C MET A 14 -7.70 -15.94 -34.24
N THR A 15 -7.65 -17.19 -33.76
CA THR A 15 -8.34 -17.61 -32.55
C THR A 15 -7.78 -16.88 -31.31
N HIS A 16 -6.46 -16.69 -31.25
CA HIS A 16 -5.80 -15.89 -30.22
C HIS A 16 -6.23 -14.42 -30.29
N ILE A 17 -6.13 -13.79 -31.45
CA ILE A 17 -6.52 -12.40 -31.66
C ILE A 17 -7.99 -12.18 -31.26
N ASP A 18 -8.89 -13.06 -31.64
CA ASP A 18 -10.31 -12.99 -31.25
C ASP A 18 -10.51 -13.13 -29.76
N GLY A 19 -9.77 -14.04 -29.11
CA GLY A 19 -9.77 -14.20 -27.65
C GLY A 19 -9.31 -12.94 -26.93
N VAL A 20 -8.18 -12.37 -27.33
CA VAL A 20 -7.62 -11.13 -26.76
C VAL A 20 -8.54 -9.94 -27.04
N ARG A 21 -9.08 -9.78 -28.26
CA ARG A 21 -10.04 -8.73 -28.60
C ARG A 21 -11.26 -8.77 -27.69
N ASN A 22 -11.87 -9.94 -27.51
CA ASN A 22 -13.08 -10.09 -26.71
C ASN A 22 -12.81 -9.77 -25.23
N ASN A 23 -11.70 -10.27 -24.67
CA ASN A 23 -11.33 -9.99 -23.29
C ASN A 23 -11.00 -8.52 -23.09
N ALA A 24 -10.15 -7.90 -23.93
CA ALA A 24 -9.77 -6.49 -23.79
C ALA A 24 -10.98 -5.56 -23.96
N SER A 25 -11.92 -5.88 -24.88
CA SER A 25 -13.18 -5.16 -25.02
C SER A 25 -14.05 -5.28 -23.76
N LEU A 26 -14.18 -6.49 -23.21
CA LEU A 26 -14.94 -6.74 -21.97
C LEU A 26 -14.35 -5.98 -20.77
N PHE A 27 -13.03 -5.97 -20.63
CA PHE A 27 -12.36 -5.28 -19.52
C PHE A 27 -12.52 -3.77 -19.61
N SER A 28 -12.38 -3.19 -20.81
CA SER A 28 -12.52 -1.76 -21.05
C SER A 28 -13.97 -1.25 -21.01
N LYS A 29 -14.96 -2.14 -21.04
CA LYS A 29 -16.38 -1.80 -20.85
C LYS A 29 -16.66 -1.13 -19.51
N ALA A 30 -15.90 -1.45 -18.47
CA ALA A 30 -16.09 -0.88 -17.14
C ALA A 30 -16.00 0.66 -17.11
N PHE A 31 -15.32 1.26 -18.10
CA PHE A 31 -15.11 2.72 -18.26
C PHE A 31 -15.48 3.24 -19.66
N GLY A 32 -16.35 2.51 -20.38
CA GLY A 32 -16.95 2.97 -21.65
C GLY A 32 -16.00 2.98 -22.85
N CYS A 33 -15.01 2.08 -22.88
CA CYS A 33 -13.96 2.06 -23.92
C CYS A 33 -13.89 0.73 -24.69
N GLU A 34 -15.03 0.04 -24.88
CA GLU A 34 -15.09 -1.28 -25.53
C GLU A 34 -14.45 -1.30 -26.92
N ALA A 35 -14.72 -0.25 -27.72
CA ALA A 35 -14.17 -0.15 -29.06
C ALA A 35 -12.64 0.01 -29.07
N TRP A 36 -12.09 0.72 -28.06
CA TRP A 36 -10.64 0.83 -27.87
C TRP A 36 -10.03 -0.51 -27.47
N GLY A 37 -10.67 -1.22 -26.52
CA GLY A 37 -10.24 -2.57 -26.12
C GLY A 37 -10.26 -3.55 -27.28
N ALA A 38 -11.30 -3.51 -28.12
CA ALA A 38 -11.38 -4.34 -29.33
C ALA A 38 -10.24 -4.04 -30.29
N LEU A 39 -10.00 -2.78 -30.62
CA LEU A 39 -8.98 -2.38 -31.60
C LEU A 39 -7.55 -2.72 -31.15
N ILE A 40 -7.20 -2.49 -29.88
CA ILE A 40 -5.88 -2.86 -29.37
C ILE A 40 -5.69 -4.38 -29.35
N GLY A 41 -6.76 -5.15 -29.08
CA GLY A 41 -6.76 -6.61 -29.16
C GLY A 41 -6.61 -7.11 -30.61
N ASP A 42 -7.28 -6.47 -31.57
CA ASP A 42 -7.15 -6.83 -33.01
C ASP A 42 -5.70 -6.64 -33.50
N TRP A 43 -5.02 -5.58 -33.11
CA TRP A 43 -3.75 -5.19 -33.69
C TRP A 43 -2.50 -5.49 -32.89
N HIS A 44 -2.61 -6.01 -31.66
CA HIS A 44 -1.44 -6.23 -30.80
C HIS A 44 -0.40 -7.18 -31.42
N ASP A 45 -0.87 -8.22 -32.07
CA ASP A 45 -0.07 -9.29 -32.68
C ASP A 45 -0.10 -9.30 -34.22
N LEU A 46 -0.46 -8.18 -34.86
CA LEU A 46 -0.48 -8.06 -36.33
C LEU A 46 0.87 -8.47 -36.95
N GLY A 47 1.97 -8.27 -36.29
CA GLY A 47 3.29 -8.68 -36.75
C GLY A 47 3.51 -10.18 -36.81
N LYS A 48 2.67 -11.00 -36.19
CA LYS A 48 2.76 -12.45 -36.28
C LYS A 48 2.29 -12.98 -37.64
N PHE A 49 1.64 -12.17 -38.50
CA PHE A 49 1.33 -12.50 -39.88
C PHE A 49 2.53 -12.42 -40.85
N MET A 50 3.70 -11.99 -40.39
CA MET A 50 4.93 -12.06 -41.20
C MET A 50 5.39 -13.51 -41.31
N GLU A 51 5.65 -13.98 -42.51
CA GLU A 51 6.22 -15.33 -42.74
C GLU A 51 7.57 -15.51 -42.00
N ALA A 52 8.39 -14.48 -42.04
CA ALA A 52 9.67 -14.50 -41.32
C ALA A 52 9.50 -14.66 -39.79
N PHE A 53 8.44 -14.06 -39.20
CA PHE A 53 8.13 -14.27 -37.77
C PHE A 53 7.65 -15.70 -37.50
N GLN A 54 6.84 -16.29 -38.38
CA GLN A 54 6.42 -17.68 -38.23
C GLN A 54 7.60 -18.65 -38.32
N ARG A 55 8.55 -18.43 -39.27
CA ARG A 55 9.79 -19.21 -39.30
C ARG A 55 10.63 -19.06 -38.05
N TYR A 56 10.84 -17.82 -37.57
CA TYR A 56 11.52 -17.59 -36.30
C TYR A 56 10.89 -18.41 -35.16
N MET A 57 9.57 -18.38 -35.04
CA MET A 57 8.85 -19.02 -33.96
C MET A 57 8.82 -20.57 -34.07
N LEU A 58 8.75 -21.10 -35.28
CA LEU A 58 8.58 -22.53 -35.56
C LEU A 58 9.89 -23.28 -35.84
N GLU A 59 10.92 -22.58 -36.35
CA GLU A 59 12.17 -23.16 -36.89
C GLU A 59 13.41 -22.60 -36.15
N ASP A 60 13.23 -21.82 -35.08
CA ASP A 60 14.26 -21.21 -34.26
C ASP A 60 15.26 -20.34 -35.07
N GLU A 61 14.76 -19.60 -36.06
CA GLU A 61 15.53 -18.62 -36.84
C GLU A 61 15.79 -17.34 -36.01
N GLN A 62 16.42 -16.34 -36.64
CA GLN A 62 16.76 -15.06 -35.99
C GLN A 62 15.49 -14.35 -35.46
N ARG A 63 15.56 -13.88 -34.19
CA ARG A 63 14.48 -13.17 -33.52
C ARG A 63 14.01 -11.93 -34.30
N ILE A 64 12.72 -11.82 -34.55
CA ILE A 64 12.07 -10.68 -35.20
C ILE A 64 11.10 -10.00 -34.25
N GLU A 65 11.12 -8.67 -34.23
CA GLU A 65 10.20 -7.88 -33.42
C GLU A 65 8.83 -7.80 -34.12
N HIS A 66 7.77 -8.27 -33.47
CA HIS A 66 6.40 -8.25 -34.01
C HIS A 66 5.50 -7.20 -33.37
N ALA A 67 5.75 -6.86 -32.09
CA ALA A 67 4.88 -5.97 -31.30
C ALA A 67 4.79 -4.53 -31.85
N VAL A 68 5.80 -4.09 -32.61
CA VAL A 68 5.81 -2.73 -33.20
C VAL A 68 4.89 -2.61 -34.42
N VAL A 69 4.50 -3.73 -35.05
CA VAL A 69 3.82 -3.72 -36.34
C VAL A 69 2.44 -3.08 -36.25
N GLY A 70 1.62 -3.48 -35.28
CA GLY A 70 0.29 -2.88 -35.10
C GLY A 70 0.34 -1.40 -34.73
N GLY A 71 1.29 -0.99 -33.88
CA GLY A 71 1.51 0.42 -33.55
C GLY A 71 2.00 1.24 -34.73
N ARG A 72 2.88 0.69 -35.58
CA ARG A 72 3.32 1.34 -36.83
C ARG A 72 2.21 1.38 -37.84
N TYR A 73 1.42 0.29 -38.01
CA TYR A 73 0.26 0.25 -38.88
C TYR A 73 -0.74 1.36 -38.58
N ALA A 74 -1.01 1.63 -37.29
CA ALA A 74 -1.84 2.76 -36.87
C ALA A 74 -1.34 4.12 -37.39
N THR A 75 -0.02 4.29 -37.63
CA THR A 75 0.53 5.51 -38.23
C THR A 75 0.08 5.71 -39.66
N ASP A 76 -0.06 4.62 -40.40
CA ASP A 76 -0.39 4.65 -41.82
C ASP A 76 -1.91 4.74 -42.03
N GLN A 77 -2.72 4.36 -41.04
CA GLN A 77 -4.18 4.34 -41.12
C GLN A 77 -4.87 5.58 -40.55
N PHE A 78 -4.27 6.27 -39.61
CA PHE A 78 -4.97 7.32 -38.88
C PHE A 78 -4.17 8.63 -38.78
N ASP A 79 -4.81 9.76 -39.13
CA ASP A 79 -4.22 11.11 -39.07
C ASP A 79 -4.26 11.71 -37.67
N ASP A 80 -5.21 11.33 -36.81
CA ASP A 80 -5.31 11.87 -35.44
C ASP A 80 -4.11 11.44 -34.60
N ARG A 81 -3.20 12.40 -34.41
CA ARG A 81 -1.92 12.16 -33.76
C ARG A 81 -2.05 11.67 -32.31
N LEU A 82 -3.03 12.20 -31.56
CA LEU A 82 -3.17 11.89 -30.12
C LEU A 82 -3.83 10.52 -29.91
N ARG A 83 -4.92 10.22 -30.63
CA ARG A 83 -5.57 8.92 -30.60
C ARG A 83 -4.61 7.84 -31.09
N ARG A 84 -3.87 8.11 -32.15
CA ARG A 84 -2.83 7.23 -32.67
C ARG A 84 -1.72 6.96 -31.66
N LEU A 85 -1.25 7.99 -30.91
CA LEU A 85 -0.23 7.81 -29.86
C LEU A 85 -0.70 6.87 -28.77
N ALA A 86 -1.97 6.96 -28.35
CA ALA A 86 -2.53 6.02 -27.37
C ALA A 86 -2.50 4.56 -27.87
N LEU A 87 -2.89 4.30 -29.13
CA LEU A 87 -2.78 2.97 -29.76
C LEU A 87 -1.33 2.51 -29.84
N GLN A 88 -0.43 3.37 -30.28
CA GLN A 88 0.98 3.04 -30.43
C GLN A 88 1.62 2.64 -29.09
N LEU A 89 1.36 3.39 -28.01
CA LEU A 89 1.86 3.07 -26.66
C LEU A 89 1.30 1.76 -26.15
N THR A 90 -0.01 1.55 -26.26
CA THR A 90 -0.65 0.34 -25.75
C THR A 90 -0.21 -0.91 -26.52
N ILE A 91 -0.23 -0.86 -27.85
CA ILE A 91 0.09 -2.00 -28.70
C ILE A 91 1.60 -2.31 -28.66
N THR A 92 2.46 -1.32 -28.99
CA THR A 92 3.90 -1.57 -29.13
C THR A 92 4.57 -2.00 -27.81
N CYS A 93 3.98 -1.63 -26.67
CA CYS A 93 4.58 -1.85 -25.35
C CYS A 93 4.05 -3.10 -24.63
N HIS A 94 3.16 -3.91 -25.22
CA HIS A 94 2.51 -5.03 -24.51
C HIS A 94 3.49 -6.12 -24.03
N HIS A 95 4.68 -6.23 -24.59
CA HIS A 95 5.75 -7.10 -24.06
C HIS A 95 6.81 -6.38 -23.25
N THR A 96 7.04 -5.07 -23.46
CA THR A 96 8.18 -4.35 -22.86
C THR A 96 7.80 -3.49 -21.66
N GLY A 97 6.50 -3.21 -21.51
CA GLY A 97 5.98 -2.18 -20.62
C GLY A 97 6.02 -0.78 -21.24
N LEU A 98 5.23 0.14 -20.67
CA LEU A 98 5.04 1.48 -21.20
C LEU A 98 6.35 2.28 -21.22
N GLN A 99 6.62 2.90 -22.36
CA GLN A 99 7.82 3.68 -22.66
C GLN A 99 7.48 5.17 -22.81
N ASN A 100 8.48 6.03 -22.93
CA ASN A 100 8.26 7.41 -23.33
C ASN A 100 8.16 7.55 -24.87
N SER A 101 7.71 8.72 -25.32
CA SER A 101 7.47 8.99 -26.74
C SER A 101 8.73 8.91 -27.60
N GLU A 102 9.91 9.23 -27.06
CA GLU A 102 11.18 9.16 -27.80
C GLU A 102 11.57 7.69 -28.07
N ALA A 103 11.56 6.85 -27.06
CA ALA A 103 11.87 5.42 -27.20
C ALA A 103 10.87 4.73 -28.12
N LEU A 104 9.57 5.06 -28.01
CA LEU A 104 8.53 4.58 -28.91
C LEU A 104 8.81 5.01 -30.35
N GLY A 105 9.12 6.29 -30.59
CA GLY A 105 9.40 6.82 -31.92
C GLY A 105 10.55 6.08 -32.62
N LYS A 106 11.66 5.84 -31.92
CA LYS A 106 12.81 5.08 -32.43
C LYS A 106 12.44 3.68 -32.88
N ARG A 107 11.56 2.98 -32.17
CA ARG A 107 11.08 1.64 -32.55
C ARG A 107 10.16 1.68 -33.77
N LEU A 108 9.24 2.64 -33.83
CA LEU A 108 8.25 2.74 -34.92
C LEU A 108 8.88 3.13 -36.26
N VAL A 109 9.92 3.98 -36.28
CA VAL A 109 10.59 4.42 -37.53
C VAL A 109 11.08 3.22 -38.36
N ASN A 110 11.66 2.23 -37.71
CA ASN A 110 12.26 1.06 -38.39
C ASN A 110 11.25 -0.04 -38.75
N ALA A 111 9.97 0.13 -38.41
CA ALA A 111 8.97 -0.93 -38.58
C ALA A 111 8.20 -0.88 -39.91
N ALA A 112 8.45 0.07 -40.81
CA ALA A 112 7.67 0.23 -42.06
C ALA A 112 7.72 -0.99 -42.98
N GLN A 113 8.87 -1.65 -43.11
CA GLN A 113 8.99 -2.87 -43.91
C GLN A 113 8.24 -4.03 -43.27
N LEU A 114 8.33 -4.19 -41.95
CA LEU A 114 7.63 -5.21 -41.16
C LEU A 114 6.11 -5.11 -41.34
N VAL A 115 5.56 -3.89 -41.40
CA VAL A 115 4.13 -3.66 -41.67
C VAL A 115 3.77 -4.18 -43.07
N ARG A 116 4.53 -3.81 -44.12
CA ARG A 116 4.27 -4.26 -45.47
C ARG A 116 4.25 -5.80 -45.58
N ASP A 117 5.13 -6.45 -44.84
CA ASP A 117 5.23 -7.92 -44.87
C ASP A 117 4.08 -8.59 -44.10
N ALA A 118 3.62 -7.97 -42.99
CA ALA A 118 2.52 -8.49 -42.20
C ALA A 118 1.16 -8.37 -42.93
N ILE A 119 0.86 -7.18 -43.50
CA ILE A 119 -0.46 -6.91 -44.15
C ILE A 119 -0.72 -7.76 -45.41
N LYS A 120 0.32 -8.33 -46.03
CA LYS A 120 0.15 -9.26 -47.17
C LYS A 120 -0.66 -10.49 -46.80
N ASN A 121 -0.55 -10.94 -45.56
CA ASN A 121 -1.11 -12.18 -45.08
C ASN A 121 -2.23 -11.98 -44.03
N ALA A 122 -2.35 -10.76 -43.48
CA ALA A 122 -3.38 -10.45 -42.51
C ALA A 122 -4.75 -10.37 -43.18
N PRO A 123 -5.83 -10.87 -42.54
CA PRO A 123 -7.20 -10.78 -43.08
C PRO A 123 -7.66 -9.32 -43.23
N ASN A 124 -8.38 -9.01 -44.30
CA ASN A 124 -8.86 -7.66 -44.60
C ASN A 124 -9.80 -7.13 -43.52
N ASP A 125 -10.63 -7.96 -42.93
CA ASP A 125 -11.56 -7.61 -41.87
C ASP A 125 -10.83 -7.23 -40.56
N LEU A 126 -9.61 -7.75 -40.35
CA LEU A 126 -8.72 -7.34 -39.27
C LEU A 126 -8.07 -5.98 -39.54
N LEU A 127 -7.78 -5.67 -40.77
CA LEU A 127 -7.10 -4.45 -41.20
C LEU A 127 -8.05 -3.26 -41.29
N ASP A 128 -9.30 -3.49 -41.78
CA ASP A 128 -10.30 -2.43 -41.98
C ASP A 128 -11.04 -2.08 -40.67
N ARG A 129 -10.35 -1.40 -39.78
CA ARG A 129 -10.89 -0.93 -38.50
C ARG A 129 -10.95 0.59 -38.43
N LYS A 130 -12.00 1.10 -37.83
CA LYS A 130 -12.14 2.55 -37.55
C LYS A 130 -11.47 2.92 -36.23
N LEU A 131 -10.85 4.12 -36.23
CA LEU A 131 -10.32 4.70 -35.00
C LEU A 131 -11.49 5.07 -34.06
N PRO A 132 -11.56 4.53 -32.84
CA PRO A 132 -12.62 4.89 -31.91
C PRO A 132 -12.57 6.35 -31.52
N GLU A 133 -13.74 6.93 -31.23
CA GLU A 133 -13.81 8.28 -30.67
C GLU A 133 -13.26 8.32 -29.25
N TRP A 134 -12.88 9.53 -28.83
CA TRP A 134 -12.50 9.77 -27.44
C TRP A 134 -13.67 9.43 -26.50
N PRO A 135 -13.42 8.83 -25.33
CA PRO A 135 -14.42 8.83 -24.27
C PRO A 135 -14.87 10.27 -23.98
N GLU A 136 -16.15 10.51 -23.72
CA GLU A 136 -16.70 11.85 -23.51
C GLU A 136 -15.92 12.66 -22.47
N TRP A 137 -15.46 12.00 -21.42
CA TRP A 137 -14.70 12.60 -20.33
C TRP A 137 -13.21 12.87 -20.67
N LEU A 138 -12.69 12.36 -21.82
CA LEU A 138 -11.30 12.50 -22.23
C LEU A 138 -11.15 13.29 -23.54
N ILE A 139 -12.15 14.06 -23.95
CA ILE A 139 -12.06 14.91 -25.14
C ILE A 139 -10.95 15.96 -24.94
N PRO A 140 -10.00 16.08 -25.89
CA PRO A 140 -8.92 17.06 -25.78
C PRO A 140 -9.44 18.50 -25.63
N PRO A 141 -8.86 19.31 -24.74
CA PRO A 141 -9.20 20.73 -24.67
C PRO A 141 -8.78 21.46 -25.96
N SER A 142 -9.38 22.63 -26.21
CA SER A 142 -8.94 23.50 -27.32
C SER A 142 -7.44 23.78 -27.24
N VAL A 143 -6.78 23.92 -28.41
CA VAL A 143 -5.35 24.32 -28.50
C VAL A 143 -5.09 25.68 -27.86
N THR A 144 -6.12 26.52 -27.72
CA THR A 144 -6.05 27.81 -27.05
C THR A 144 -6.39 27.78 -25.57
N ALA A 145 -6.62 26.57 -24.99
CA ALA A 145 -6.92 26.45 -23.58
C ALA A 145 -5.70 26.81 -22.71
N GLU A 146 -5.97 27.22 -21.48
CA GLU A 146 -4.92 27.47 -20.50
C GLU A 146 -4.01 26.26 -20.32
N GLU A 147 -2.71 26.46 -20.18
CA GLU A 147 -1.71 25.39 -20.00
C GLU A 147 -2.07 24.46 -18.86
N LYS A 148 -2.65 24.99 -17.79
CA LYS A 148 -3.12 24.19 -16.65
C LYS A 148 -4.13 23.13 -17.08
N LYS A 149 -5.16 23.50 -17.86
CA LYS A 149 -6.18 22.56 -18.35
C LYS A 149 -5.61 21.52 -19.30
N ILE A 150 -4.66 21.95 -20.15
CA ILE A 150 -3.96 21.03 -21.05
C ILE A 150 -3.15 20.00 -20.23
N ASN A 151 -2.46 20.44 -19.19
CA ASN A 151 -1.67 19.53 -18.34
C ASN A 151 -2.55 18.61 -17.47
N GLU A 152 -3.70 19.08 -16.99
CA GLU A 152 -4.70 18.23 -16.33
C GLU A 152 -5.20 17.15 -17.28
N TRP A 153 -5.63 17.51 -18.48
CA TRP A 153 -6.06 16.56 -19.50
C TRP A 153 -4.96 15.55 -19.87
N LYS A 154 -3.71 15.99 -20.04
CA LYS A 154 -2.58 15.08 -20.31
C LYS A 154 -2.35 14.06 -19.20
N ARG A 155 -2.56 14.43 -17.93
CA ARG A 155 -2.48 13.51 -16.81
C ARG A 155 -3.59 12.47 -16.83
N SER A 156 -4.82 12.88 -17.18
CA SER A 156 -5.93 11.95 -17.37
C SER A 156 -5.69 11.02 -18.57
N LEU A 157 -5.14 11.53 -19.66
CA LEU A 157 -4.71 10.73 -20.82
C LEU A 157 -3.64 9.70 -20.43
N GLU A 158 -2.63 10.10 -19.65
CA GLU A 158 -1.57 9.24 -19.16
C GLU A 158 -2.15 8.10 -18.29
N PHE A 159 -3.06 8.42 -17.39
CA PHE A 159 -3.71 7.45 -16.53
C PHE A 159 -4.59 6.47 -17.34
N TRP A 160 -5.36 6.99 -18.28
CA TRP A 160 -6.21 6.20 -19.16
C TRP A 160 -5.38 5.23 -20.02
N ILE A 161 -4.25 5.66 -20.60
CA ILE A 161 -3.35 4.79 -21.37
C ILE A 161 -2.88 3.62 -20.49
N ARG A 162 -2.55 3.83 -19.21
CA ARG A 162 -2.17 2.74 -18.29
C ARG A 162 -3.29 1.72 -18.09
N ILE A 163 -4.52 2.20 -17.88
CA ILE A 163 -5.67 1.31 -17.67
C ILE A 163 -6.00 0.55 -18.96
N LEU A 164 -5.99 1.22 -20.10
CA LEU A 164 -6.22 0.59 -21.40
C LEU A 164 -5.14 -0.46 -21.72
N HIS A 165 -3.87 -0.13 -21.46
CA HIS A 165 -2.76 -1.06 -21.61
C HIS A 165 -2.89 -2.28 -20.66
N SER A 166 -3.38 -2.07 -19.45
CA SER A 166 -3.71 -3.16 -18.53
C SER A 166 -4.74 -4.13 -19.10
N CYS A 167 -5.77 -3.61 -19.78
CA CYS A 167 -6.77 -4.45 -20.46
C CYS A 167 -6.14 -5.36 -21.52
N LEU A 168 -5.23 -4.81 -22.33
CA LEU A 168 -4.55 -5.58 -23.35
C LEU A 168 -3.62 -6.64 -22.75
N VAL A 169 -2.74 -6.24 -21.82
CA VAL A 169 -1.75 -7.15 -21.23
C VAL A 169 -2.42 -8.31 -20.50
N ASP A 170 -3.48 -8.04 -19.73
CA ASP A 170 -4.17 -9.13 -19.04
C ASP A 170 -4.95 -10.02 -19.99
N ALA A 171 -5.57 -9.45 -21.04
CA ALA A 171 -6.27 -10.21 -22.07
C ALA A 171 -5.34 -11.17 -22.82
N ASP A 172 -4.15 -10.69 -23.22
CA ASP A 172 -3.12 -11.49 -23.90
C ASP A 172 -2.60 -12.62 -23.00
N TRP A 173 -2.26 -12.32 -21.74
CA TRP A 173 -1.76 -13.32 -20.81
C TRP A 173 -2.81 -14.36 -20.43
N LEU A 174 -4.06 -13.97 -20.22
CA LEU A 174 -5.16 -14.90 -19.94
C LEU A 174 -5.47 -15.81 -21.12
N ASP A 175 -5.36 -15.30 -22.35
CA ASP A 175 -5.53 -16.15 -23.54
C ASP A 175 -4.36 -17.11 -23.73
N ALA A 176 -3.14 -16.67 -23.43
CA ALA A 176 -1.96 -17.52 -23.40
C ALA A 176 -2.05 -18.64 -22.34
N GLU A 177 -2.55 -18.33 -21.14
CA GLU A 177 -2.78 -19.31 -20.07
C GLU A 177 -3.77 -20.42 -20.49
N LYS A 178 -4.82 -20.09 -21.24
CA LYS A 178 -5.81 -21.08 -21.73
C LYS A 178 -5.25 -22.11 -22.71
N ARG A 179 -4.12 -21.80 -23.36
CA ARG A 179 -3.45 -22.70 -24.30
C ARG A 179 -2.71 -23.85 -23.60
N ASP A 180 -2.26 -23.61 -22.39
CA ASP A 180 -1.55 -24.60 -21.60
C ASP A 180 -2.58 -25.49 -20.87
N SER A 181 -2.70 -26.76 -21.32
CA SER A 181 -3.61 -27.72 -20.69
C SER A 181 -3.26 -28.04 -19.23
N ASP A 182 -2.00 -27.83 -18.87
CA ASP A 182 -1.47 -28.07 -17.54
C ASP A 182 -1.50 -26.80 -16.67
N ALA A 183 -1.88 -25.65 -17.24
CA ALA A 183 -2.01 -24.40 -16.47
C ALA A 183 -3.10 -24.53 -15.41
N PRO A 184 -2.85 -24.08 -14.20
CA PRO A 184 -3.84 -24.12 -13.13
C PRO A 184 -5.05 -23.24 -13.50
N LYS A 185 -6.24 -23.79 -13.31
CA LYS A 185 -7.48 -23.05 -13.57
C LYS A 185 -7.63 -21.87 -12.60
N ARG A 186 -7.99 -20.71 -13.17
CA ARG A 186 -8.30 -19.55 -12.33
C ARG A 186 -9.49 -19.84 -11.43
N PRO A 187 -9.43 -19.37 -10.17
CA PRO A 187 -10.45 -19.68 -9.19
C PRO A 187 -11.79 -18.97 -9.49
N ASP A 188 -12.87 -19.65 -9.18
CA ASP A 188 -14.17 -19.01 -9.01
C ASP A 188 -14.29 -18.45 -7.60
N PHE A 189 -14.95 -17.30 -7.48
CA PHE A 189 -15.17 -16.60 -6.22
C PHE A 189 -16.67 -16.40 -5.96
N PRO A 190 -17.10 -16.35 -4.69
CA PRO A 190 -18.46 -15.98 -4.34
C PRO A 190 -18.78 -14.56 -4.81
N SER A 191 -20.05 -14.32 -5.06
CA SER A 191 -20.55 -12.99 -5.42
C SER A 191 -20.48 -12.02 -4.24
N ILE A 192 -20.49 -10.71 -4.53
CA ILE A 192 -20.53 -9.67 -3.49
C ILE A 192 -21.78 -9.82 -2.58
N ASN A 193 -22.91 -10.31 -3.11
CA ASN A 193 -24.11 -10.58 -2.32
C ASN A 193 -23.88 -11.69 -1.29
N GLU A 194 -23.30 -12.82 -1.71
CA GLU A 194 -22.98 -13.93 -0.80
C GLU A 194 -22.00 -13.47 0.30
N LEU A 195 -20.96 -12.74 -0.06
CA LEU A 195 -20.00 -12.21 0.92
C LEU A 195 -20.63 -11.20 1.90
N ARG A 196 -21.59 -10.40 1.44
CA ARG A 196 -22.37 -9.52 2.35
C ARG A 196 -23.16 -10.34 3.35
N ASP A 197 -23.85 -11.37 2.88
CA ASP A 197 -24.70 -12.23 3.72
C ASP A 197 -23.83 -13.01 4.75
N ASP A 198 -22.65 -13.49 4.35
CA ASP A 198 -21.68 -14.11 5.24
C ASP A 198 -21.22 -13.16 6.35
N LEU A 199 -20.91 -11.89 6.00
CA LEU A 199 -20.51 -10.88 6.96
C LEU A 199 -21.65 -10.54 7.94
N ASP A 200 -22.87 -10.39 7.44
CA ASP A 200 -24.03 -10.06 8.26
C ASP A 200 -24.29 -11.20 9.26
N GLY A 201 -24.25 -12.47 8.82
CA GLY A 201 -24.38 -13.64 9.68
C GLY A 201 -23.30 -13.70 10.77
N TYR A 202 -22.04 -13.44 10.40
CA TYR A 202 -20.92 -13.40 11.35
C TYR A 202 -21.09 -12.29 12.42
N ILE A 203 -21.51 -11.09 12.00
CA ILE A 203 -21.74 -9.97 12.91
C ILE A 203 -22.91 -10.26 13.86
N ASP A 204 -24.01 -10.87 13.37
CA ASP A 204 -25.16 -11.20 14.19
C ASP A 204 -24.82 -12.20 15.28
N VAL A 205 -24.00 -13.21 14.99
CA VAL A 205 -23.46 -14.13 15.98
C VAL A 205 -22.63 -13.40 17.05
N LYS A 206 -21.68 -12.55 16.63
CA LYS A 206 -20.86 -11.76 17.57
C LYS A 206 -21.69 -10.81 18.45
N VAL A 207 -22.71 -10.16 17.90
CA VAL A 207 -23.61 -9.30 18.66
C VAL A 207 -24.43 -10.11 19.66
N SER A 208 -24.96 -11.27 19.26
CA SER A 208 -25.69 -12.18 20.14
C SER A 208 -24.86 -12.66 21.30
N ASP A 209 -23.63 -13.07 21.03
CA ASP A 209 -22.70 -13.56 22.07
C ASP A 209 -22.28 -12.44 23.02
N ALA A 210 -22.02 -11.24 22.52
CA ALA A 210 -21.74 -10.08 23.36
C ALA A 210 -22.93 -9.73 24.28
N LYS A 211 -24.18 -9.84 23.80
CA LYS A 211 -25.38 -9.63 24.63
C LYS A 211 -25.52 -10.67 25.72
N LYS A 212 -25.14 -11.93 25.47
CA LYS A 212 -25.17 -13.00 26.50
C LYS A 212 -24.08 -12.83 27.55
N ASN A 213 -22.89 -12.31 27.17
CA ASN A 213 -21.68 -12.30 27.98
C ASN A 213 -21.38 -10.95 28.68
N ASN A 214 -22.26 -10.01 28.72
CA ASN A 214 -22.10 -8.66 29.24
C ASN A 214 -21.97 -7.59 28.15
N TRP A 215 -23.10 -6.96 27.80
CA TRP A 215 -23.16 -5.87 26.84
C TRP A 215 -22.60 -4.58 27.43
N THR A 216 -21.48 -4.11 26.91
CA THR A 216 -20.79 -2.90 27.36
C THR A 216 -21.21 -1.67 26.56
N GLN A 217 -20.91 -0.46 27.07
CA GLN A 217 -21.09 0.79 26.34
C GLN A 217 -20.29 0.79 25.02
N ILE A 218 -19.09 0.22 25.02
CA ILE A 218 -18.28 0.07 23.78
C ILE A 218 -19.00 -0.77 22.74
N ASN A 219 -19.68 -1.86 23.14
CA ASN A 219 -20.46 -2.69 22.23
C ASN A 219 -21.67 -1.94 21.64
N ALA A 220 -22.29 -1.07 22.45
CA ALA A 220 -23.37 -0.20 21.95
C ALA A 220 -22.84 0.80 20.90
N GLN A 221 -21.70 1.42 21.13
CA GLN A 221 -21.07 2.32 20.16
C GLN A 221 -20.61 1.60 18.89
N ARG A 222 -20.03 0.40 18.99
CA ARG A 222 -19.68 -0.44 17.83
C ARG A 222 -20.93 -0.75 16.98
N LYS A 223 -22.07 -1.00 17.62
CA LYS A 223 -23.32 -1.21 16.90
C LYS A 223 -23.81 0.06 16.21
N ASN A 224 -23.74 1.22 16.86
CA ASN A 224 -24.12 2.51 16.26
C ASN A 224 -23.26 2.80 15.01
N VAL A 225 -21.94 2.53 15.08
CA VAL A 225 -21.03 2.67 13.93
C VAL A 225 -21.42 1.73 12.79
N LEU A 226 -21.75 0.47 13.10
CA LEU A 226 -22.22 -0.50 12.11
C LEU A 226 -23.51 -0.05 11.42
N ASP A 227 -24.49 0.40 12.21
CA ASP A 227 -25.78 0.84 11.69
C ASP A 227 -25.60 2.07 10.77
N ALA A 228 -24.79 3.07 11.18
CA ALA A 228 -24.45 4.22 10.35
C ALA A 228 -23.76 3.82 9.04
N CYS A 229 -22.85 2.83 9.08
CA CYS A 229 -22.20 2.28 7.89
C CYS A 229 -23.22 1.64 6.93
N ARG A 230 -24.15 0.84 7.43
CA ARG A 230 -25.21 0.22 6.61
C ARG A 230 -26.16 1.26 5.99
N GLU A 231 -26.59 2.25 6.77
CA GLU A 231 -27.45 3.34 6.29
C GLU A 231 -26.78 4.19 5.22
N SER A 232 -25.51 4.53 5.40
CA SER A 232 -24.76 5.35 4.44
C SER A 232 -24.44 4.59 3.15
N ALA A 233 -24.45 3.25 3.15
CA ALA A 233 -24.06 2.43 2.02
C ALA A 233 -25.01 2.54 0.80
N ILE A 234 -26.27 2.93 1.00
CA ILE A 234 -27.29 3.05 -0.08
C ILE A 234 -27.12 4.31 -0.95
N THR A 235 -26.09 5.12 -0.70
CA THR A 235 -25.81 6.34 -1.47
C THR A 235 -25.09 6.03 -2.79
N LYS A 236 -25.10 7.01 -3.72
CA LYS A 236 -24.34 6.92 -4.99
C LYS A 236 -22.82 6.88 -4.75
N THR A 237 -22.10 6.42 -5.75
CA THR A 237 -20.62 6.42 -5.78
C THR A 237 -20.04 7.78 -5.42
N GLY A 238 -18.95 7.80 -4.64
CA GLY A 238 -18.35 9.05 -4.17
C GLY A 238 -17.16 8.86 -3.25
N TYR A 239 -16.78 9.96 -2.61
CA TYR A 239 -15.80 9.96 -1.51
C TYR A 239 -16.53 9.93 -0.18
N PHE A 240 -16.06 9.06 0.69
CA PHE A 240 -16.60 8.88 2.04
C PHE A 240 -15.50 9.00 3.07
N SER A 241 -15.81 9.50 4.24
CA SER A 241 -14.92 9.43 5.41
C SER A 241 -15.59 8.57 6.49
N LEU A 242 -14.79 7.70 7.11
CA LEU A 242 -15.17 6.87 8.24
C LEU A 242 -14.29 7.27 9.44
N THR A 243 -14.77 8.25 10.20
CA THR A 243 -14.06 8.82 11.34
C THR A 243 -14.47 8.12 12.62
N VAL A 244 -13.70 7.09 13.01
CA VAL A 244 -13.99 6.26 14.18
C VAL A 244 -12.72 6.08 15.01
N PRO A 245 -12.75 6.38 16.34
CA PRO A 245 -11.63 6.15 17.24
C PRO A 245 -11.16 4.69 17.26
N THR A 246 -9.91 4.48 17.65
CA THR A 246 -9.33 3.14 17.79
C THR A 246 -10.18 2.28 18.74
N GLY A 247 -10.48 1.04 18.35
CA GLY A 247 -11.35 0.13 19.11
C GLY A 247 -12.86 0.33 18.89
N GLY A 248 -13.28 1.34 18.12
CA GLY A 248 -14.69 1.61 17.80
C GLY A 248 -15.31 0.72 16.72
N GLY A 249 -14.62 -0.32 16.23
CA GLY A 249 -15.18 -1.31 15.30
C GLY A 249 -15.02 -1.00 13.81
N LYS A 250 -14.08 -0.12 13.43
CA LYS A 250 -13.79 0.30 12.03
C LYS A 250 -13.74 -0.86 11.02
N THR A 251 -13.02 -1.94 11.34
CA THR A 251 -12.68 -3.02 10.38
C THR A 251 -13.92 -3.71 9.85
N LEU A 252 -14.80 -4.22 10.71
CA LEU A 252 -16.02 -4.93 10.30
C LEU A 252 -17.10 -3.96 9.79
N SER A 253 -17.25 -2.80 10.44
CA SER A 253 -18.25 -1.81 10.00
C SER A 253 -17.89 -1.18 8.66
N GLY A 254 -16.61 -0.90 8.41
CA GLY A 254 -16.12 -0.42 7.11
C GLY A 254 -16.29 -1.46 6.00
N MET A 255 -16.07 -2.75 6.30
CA MET A 255 -16.35 -3.84 5.36
C MET A 255 -17.87 -3.97 5.10
N SER A 256 -18.71 -3.81 6.14
CA SER A 256 -20.17 -3.82 5.99
C SER A 256 -20.65 -2.66 5.10
N PHE A 257 -20.11 -1.44 5.29
CA PHE A 257 -20.36 -0.35 4.35
C PHE A 257 -19.96 -0.75 2.93
N ALA A 258 -18.73 -1.25 2.74
CA ALA A 258 -18.18 -1.51 1.42
C ALA A 258 -18.96 -2.57 0.64
N LEU A 259 -19.35 -3.67 1.28
CA LEU A 259 -20.10 -4.74 0.63
C LEU A 259 -21.55 -4.29 0.31
N ASN A 260 -22.25 -3.63 1.23
CA ASN A 260 -23.58 -3.09 0.97
C ASN A 260 -23.54 -2.04 -0.14
N HIS A 261 -22.54 -1.14 -0.12
CA HIS A 261 -22.36 -0.12 -1.16
C HIS A 261 -22.01 -0.73 -2.52
N ALA A 262 -21.21 -1.80 -2.53
CA ALA A 262 -20.88 -2.53 -3.76
C ALA A 262 -22.11 -3.22 -4.36
N VAL A 263 -22.98 -3.81 -3.54
CA VAL A 263 -24.26 -4.40 -4.00
C VAL A 263 -25.14 -3.32 -4.61
N GLU A 264 -25.38 -2.21 -3.89
CA GLU A 264 -26.26 -1.12 -4.33
C GLU A 264 -25.80 -0.51 -5.66
N ASN A 265 -24.49 -0.27 -5.81
CA ASN A 265 -23.89 0.37 -6.98
C ASN A 265 -23.38 -0.64 -8.03
N LYS A 266 -23.71 -1.94 -7.91
CA LYS A 266 -23.30 -3.01 -8.84
C LYS A 266 -21.79 -3.05 -9.07
N MET A 267 -21.03 -2.84 -8.01
CA MET A 267 -19.56 -2.94 -8.05
C MET A 267 -19.09 -4.39 -7.94
N LYS A 268 -17.87 -4.65 -8.35
CA LYS A 268 -17.36 -6.02 -8.50
C LYS A 268 -16.50 -6.47 -7.31
N ARG A 269 -15.89 -5.54 -6.56
CA ARG A 269 -14.92 -5.89 -5.51
C ARG A 269 -14.72 -4.81 -4.47
N VAL A 270 -14.12 -5.22 -3.35
CA VAL A 270 -13.65 -4.35 -2.28
C VAL A 270 -12.13 -4.47 -2.20
N ILE A 271 -11.44 -3.33 -2.24
CA ILE A 271 -9.97 -3.24 -2.13
C ILE A 271 -9.63 -2.50 -0.84
N ILE A 272 -8.99 -3.19 0.10
CA ILE A 272 -8.55 -2.63 1.38
C ILE A 272 -7.06 -2.30 1.26
N VAL A 273 -6.74 -1.02 1.39
CA VAL A 273 -5.39 -0.49 1.24
C VAL A 273 -4.88 -0.05 2.60
N ILE A 274 -3.82 -0.68 3.10
CA ILE A 274 -3.31 -0.54 4.47
C ILE A 274 -1.87 -0.02 4.43
N PRO A 275 -1.45 0.87 5.36
CA PRO A 275 -0.12 1.48 5.28
C PRO A 275 1.04 0.52 5.57
N TYR A 276 0.85 -0.48 6.44
CA TYR A 276 1.93 -1.31 6.97
C TYR A 276 1.65 -2.80 6.80
N THR A 277 2.67 -3.57 6.45
CA THR A 277 2.57 -5.03 6.27
C THR A 277 2.20 -5.78 7.56
N SER A 278 2.60 -5.26 8.73
CA SER A 278 2.22 -5.85 10.03
C SER A 278 0.72 -5.80 10.32
N ILE A 279 0.01 -4.83 9.76
CA ILE A 279 -1.46 -4.69 9.91
C ILE A 279 -2.20 -5.61 8.93
N ILE A 280 -1.62 -5.88 7.78
CA ILE A 280 -2.27 -6.71 6.75
C ILE A 280 -2.55 -8.10 7.29
N GLU A 281 -1.57 -8.78 7.88
CA GLU A 281 -1.75 -10.12 8.44
C GLU A 281 -2.90 -10.17 9.45
N GLN A 282 -3.05 -9.13 10.28
CA GLN A 282 -4.12 -9.05 11.26
C GLN A 282 -5.49 -8.81 10.60
N ASN A 283 -5.61 -7.82 9.72
CA ASN A 283 -6.88 -7.51 9.06
C ASN A 283 -7.29 -8.64 8.11
N ALA A 284 -6.35 -9.19 7.34
CA ALA A 284 -6.61 -10.31 6.46
C ALA A 284 -7.06 -11.56 7.24
N SER A 285 -6.51 -11.81 8.45
CA SER A 285 -6.97 -12.92 9.29
C SER A 285 -8.42 -12.72 9.77
N VAL A 286 -8.83 -11.48 10.10
CA VAL A 286 -10.23 -11.17 10.46
C VAL A 286 -11.15 -11.42 9.26
N TYR A 287 -10.76 -10.97 8.06
CA TYR A 287 -11.56 -11.20 6.86
C TYR A 287 -11.57 -12.68 6.45
N ALA A 288 -10.46 -13.39 6.62
CA ALA A 288 -10.39 -14.82 6.36
C ALA A 288 -11.26 -15.66 7.33
N GLU A 289 -11.44 -15.19 8.57
CA GLU A 289 -12.37 -15.82 9.53
C GLU A 289 -13.82 -15.67 9.07
N VAL A 290 -14.17 -14.54 8.42
CA VAL A 290 -15.53 -14.27 7.93
C VAL A 290 -15.81 -14.96 6.61
N PHE A 291 -14.91 -14.83 5.63
CA PHE A 291 -15.15 -15.16 4.23
C PHE A 291 -14.48 -16.45 3.76
N GLY A 292 -13.67 -17.08 4.60
CA GLY A 292 -12.74 -18.13 4.17
C GLY A 292 -11.45 -17.54 3.59
N ARG A 293 -10.33 -18.19 3.87
CA ARG A 293 -9.00 -17.71 3.45
C ARG A 293 -8.83 -17.68 1.93
N GLU A 294 -9.47 -18.58 1.23
CA GLU A 294 -9.44 -18.73 -0.23
C GLU A 294 -10.16 -17.59 -0.97
N ASN A 295 -10.99 -16.80 -0.28
CA ASN A 295 -11.78 -15.70 -0.85
C ASN A 295 -11.20 -14.32 -0.54
N VAL A 296 -10.12 -14.25 0.25
CA VAL A 296 -9.42 -13.02 0.62
C VAL A 296 -8.01 -13.05 0.06
N ILE A 297 -7.74 -12.19 -0.91
CA ILE A 297 -6.43 -12.11 -1.54
C ILE A 297 -5.55 -11.12 -0.77
N GLU A 298 -4.48 -11.63 -0.18
CA GLU A 298 -3.42 -10.80 0.38
C GLU A 298 -2.38 -10.50 -0.69
N HIS A 299 -2.05 -9.22 -0.92
CA HIS A 299 -1.01 -8.84 -1.88
C HIS A 299 -0.04 -7.82 -1.30
N HIS A 300 1.06 -8.30 -0.76
CA HIS A 300 2.17 -7.51 -0.21
C HIS A 300 3.50 -8.25 -0.31
N SER A 301 4.63 -7.59 0.05
CA SER A 301 5.97 -8.15 -0.09
C SER A 301 6.30 -9.29 0.88
N ASN A 302 5.62 -9.37 2.04
CA ASN A 302 5.97 -10.26 3.15
C ASN A 302 5.00 -11.46 3.30
N ILE A 303 4.37 -11.89 2.21
CA ILE A 303 3.50 -13.09 2.25
C ILE A 303 4.35 -14.31 2.58
N ASP A 304 3.92 -15.08 3.58
CA ASP A 304 4.51 -16.36 3.94
C ASP A 304 4.27 -17.37 2.79
N PRO A 305 5.34 -17.89 2.14
CA PRO A 305 5.18 -18.82 1.01
C PRO A 305 4.39 -20.09 1.35
N GLU A 306 4.46 -20.56 2.61
CA GLU A 306 3.74 -21.75 3.08
C GLU A 306 2.23 -21.50 3.17
N LYS A 307 1.81 -20.25 3.26
CA LYS A 307 0.41 -19.81 3.34
C LYS A 307 -0.16 -19.33 2.02
N ASP A 308 0.68 -19.11 1.00
CA ASP A 308 0.28 -18.62 -0.31
C ASP A 308 -0.22 -19.76 -1.18
N THR A 309 -1.53 -19.91 -1.28
CA THR A 309 -2.14 -20.92 -2.14
C THR A 309 -1.96 -20.54 -3.61
N GLU A 310 -1.97 -21.56 -4.50
CA GLU A 310 -1.92 -21.33 -5.95
C GLU A 310 -3.08 -20.44 -6.42
N LYS A 311 -4.27 -20.61 -5.86
CA LYS A 311 -5.45 -19.77 -6.07
C LYS A 311 -5.14 -18.29 -5.76
N ASN A 312 -4.56 -18.00 -4.60
CA ASN A 312 -4.23 -16.64 -4.18
C ASN A 312 -3.13 -16.03 -5.03
N ARG A 313 -2.14 -16.83 -5.44
CA ARG A 313 -1.05 -16.39 -6.30
C ARG A 313 -1.56 -15.95 -7.66
N LEU A 314 -2.39 -16.76 -8.32
CA LEU A 314 -3.00 -16.42 -9.61
C LEU A 314 -3.89 -15.18 -9.53
N ALA A 315 -4.76 -15.10 -8.50
CA ALA A 315 -5.63 -13.94 -8.34
C ALA A 315 -4.86 -12.66 -7.97
N SER A 316 -3.71 -12.76 -7.29
CA SER A 316 -2.88 -11.60 -6.95
C SER A 316 -2.18 -10.96 -8.16
N GLU A 317 -2.01 -11.69 -9.26
CA GLU A 317 -1.37 -11.19 -10.48
C GLU A 317 -2.18 -10.10 -11.16
N ASN A 318 -3.48 -10.29 -11.28
CA ASN A 318 -4.39 -9.35 -11.94
C ASN A 318 -5.51 -8.79 -11.05
N TRP A 319 -5.57 -9.18 -9.76
CA TRP A 319 -6.61 -8.77 -8.81
C TRP A 319 -8.04 -9.12 -9.24
N ASP A 320 -8.21 -10.22 -9.93
CA ASP A 320 -9.54 -10.73 -10.25
C ASP A 320 -10.10 -11.57 -9.11
N ALA A 321 -10.45 -10.87 -8.01
CA ALA A 321 -11.04 -11.43 -6.80
C ALA A 321 -11.98 -10.40 -6.15
N PRO A 322 -12.98 -10.82 -5.36
CA PRO A 322 -13.96 -9.91 -4.76
C PRO A 322 -13.40 -9.13 -3.56
N ILE A 323 -12.44 -9.69 -2.80
CA ILE A 323 -11.82 -9.04 -1.64
C ILE A 323 -10.30 -9.07 -1.81
N ILE A 324 -9.69 -7.88 -1.80
CA ILE A 324 -8.24 -7.69 -1.94
C ILE A 324 -7.76 -6.86 -0.77
N VAL A 325 -6.77 -7.38 -0.04
CA VAL A 325 -6.07 -6.67 1.03
C VAL A 325 -4.64 -6.41 0.60
N THR A 326 -4.25 -5.15 0.53
CA THR A 326 -2.95 -4.75 -0.02
C THR A 326 -2.33 -3.58 0.74
N THR A 327 -1.06 -3.24 0.43
CA THR A 327 -0.40 -2.07 1.01
C THR A 327 -0.61 -0.80 0.18
N ASN A 328 -0.49 0.38 0.83
CA ASN A 328 -0.38 1.67 0.13
C ASN A 328 0.70 1.63 -0.96
N VAL A 329 1.85 1.04 -0.66
CA VAL A 329 2.98 0.90 -1.59
C VAL A 329 2.55 0.10 -2.83
N GLN A 330 1.99 -1.10 -2.61
CA GLN A 330 1.59 -1.98 -3.71
C GLN A 330 0.47 -1.37 -4.55
N PHE A 331 -0.51 -0.72 -3.93
CA PHE A 331 -1.64 -0.10 -4.61
C PHE A 331 -1.18 1.09 -5.47
N PHE A 332 -0.61 2.12 -4.86
CA PHE A 332 -0.27 3.36 -5.56
C PHE A 332 0.93 3.21 -6.51
N GLU A 333 1.96 2.44 -6.15
CA GLU A 333 3.06 2.16 -7.09
C GLU A 333 2.63 1.32 -8.29
N SER A 334 1.56 0.50 -8.19
CA SER A 334 1.00 -0.18 -9.35
C SER A 334 0.30 0.79 -10.29
N LEU A 335 -0.47 1.76 -9.76
CA LEU A 335 -1.14 2.79 -10.56
C LEU A 335 -0.16 3.63 -11.39
N TYR A 336 1.07 3.80 -10.92
CA TYR A 336 2.12 4.58 -11.56
C TYR A 336 3.27 3.74 -12.15
N ALA A 337 3.11 2.41 -12.21
CA ALA A 337 4.10 1.53 -12.79
C ALA A 337 4.18 1.65 -14.32
N ASN A 338 5.30 1.23 -14.90
CA ASN A 338 5.46 1.09 -16.34
C ASN A 338 5.68 -0.36 -16.79
N LYS A 339 5.93 -1.30 -15.85
CA LYS A 339 6.17 -2.72 -16.12
C LYS A 339 4.85 -3.51 -16.20
N ASN A 340 4.69 -4.38 -17.19
CA ASN A 340 3.48 -5.17 -17.44
C ASN A 340 3.01 -5.98 -16.24
N SER A 341 3.91 -6.64 -15.53
CA SER A 341 3.57 -7.43 -14.34
C SER A 341 2.91 -6.62 -13.20
N ARG A 342 3.14 -5.31 -13.15
CA ARG A 342 2.48 -4.40 -12.21
C ARG A 342 1.22 -3.76 -12.80
N LEU A 343 1.22 -3.50 -14.13
CA LEU A 343 0.10 -2.88 -14.83
C LEU A 343 -1.10 -3.83 -15.01
N ARG A 344 -0.86 -5.13 -15.18
CA ARG A 344 -1.84 -6.18 -15.49
C ARG A 344 -3.12 -6.12 -14.64
N LYS A 345 -3.04 -5.66 -13.39
CA LYS A 345 -4.16 -5.61 -12.44
C LYS A 345 -5.02 -4.35 -12.49
N LEU A 346 -4.60 -3.28 -13.19
CA LEU A 346 -5.18 -1.95 -13.03
C LEU A 346 -6.63 -1.86 -13.53
N HIS A 347 -6.98 -2.52 -14.62
CA HIS A 347 -8.34 -2.53 -15.15
C HIS A 347 -9.33 -3.13 -14.16
N ASN A 348 -8.88 -4.06 -13.31
CA ASN A 348 -9.68 -4.69 -12.26
C ASN A 348 -9.91 -3.78 -11.04
N ILE A 349 -9.27 -2.62 -10.93
CA ILE A 349 -9.59 -1.61 -9.93
C ILE A 349 -10.91 -0.89 -10.27
N SER A 350 -11.30 -0.85 -11.54
CA SER A 350 -12.54 -0.22 -11.97
C SER A 350 -13.76 -0.85 -11.29
N ARG A 351 -14.75 -0.02 -10.94
CA ARG A 351 -16.00 -0.42 -10.26
C ARG A 351 -15.74 -1.17 -8.96
N SER A 352 -14.84 -0.63 -8.13
CA SER A 352 -14.48 -1.16 -6.80
C SER A 352 -14.82 -0.15 -5.70
N VAL A 353 -15.09 -0.66 -4.50
CA VAL A 353 -15.01 0.13 -3.27
C VAL A 353 -13.59 0.04 -2.74
N ILE A 354 -12.92 1.17 -2.61
CA ILE A 354 -11.54 1.27 -2.15
C ILE A 354 -11.55 1.84 -0.73
N ILE A 355 -11.14 1.06 0.25
CA ILE A 355 -10.97 1.51 1.64
C ILE A 355 -9.50 1.86 1.84
N LEU A 356 -9.19 3.14 2.04
CA LEU A 356 -7.86 3.60 2.45
C LEU A 356 -7.83 3.65 3.98
N ASP A 357 -7.23 2.64 4.59
CA ASP A 357 -7.13 2.57 6.06
C ASP A 357 -5.93 3.38 6.55
N GLU A 358 -6.08 4.02 7.71
CA GLU A 358 -5.10 4.95 8.29
C GLU A 358 -4.60 5.99 7.27
N VAL A 359 -5.55 6.65 6.60
CA VAL A 359 -5.28 7.56 5.47
C VAL A 359 -4.33 8.72 5.81
N GLN A 360 -4.20 9.10 7.09
CA GLN A 360 -3.23 10.09 7.55
C GLN A 360 -1.77 9.67 7.37
N SER A 361 -1.51 8.37 7.16
CA SER A 361 -0.17 7.84 6.92
C SER A 361 0.35 8.01 5.48
N LEU A 362 -0.47 8.56 4.58
CA LEU A 362 -0.06 8.82 3.20
C LEU A 362 1.12 9.81 3.16
N PRO A 363 2.17 9.53 2.36
CA PRO A 363 3.37 10.38 2.33
C PRO A 363 3.04 11.77 1.77
N PRO A 364 3.25 12.85 2.54
CA PRO A 364 2.84 14.19 2.11
C PRO A 364 3.57 14.67 0.85
N GLY A 365 4.82 14.24 0.63
CA GLY A 365 5.58 14.58 -0.58
C GLY A 365 5.05 13.97 -1.88
N LEU A 366 4.13 13.00 -1.79
CA LEU A 366 3.44 12.37 -2.93
C LEU A 366 1.92 12.58 -2.86
N LEU A 367 1.44 13.44 -1.96
CA LEU A 367 0.01 13.55 -1.70
C LEU A 367 -0.77 14.04 -2.93
N TYR A 368 -0.22 14.99 -3.70
CA TYR A 368 -0.90 15.46 -4.92
C TYR A 368 -1.09 14.35 -5.97
N PRO A 369 -0.07 13.61 -6.41
CA PRO A 369 -0.31 12.48 -7.32
C PRO A 369 -1.22 11.42 -6.73
N ILE A 370 -1.15 11.10 -5.43
CA ILE A 370 -2.05 10.16 -4.77
C ILE A 370 -3.52 10.61 -4.87
N LEU A 371 -3.80 11.86 -4.49
CA LEU A 371 -5.17 12.40 -4.56
C LEU A 371 -5.67 12.48 -6.00
N ASN A 372 -4.80 12.83 -6.95
CA ASN A 372 -5.19 12.84 -8.36
C ASN A 372 -5.53 11.44 -8.89
N ALA A 373 -4.79 10.39 -8.49
CA ALA A 373 -5.16 9.02 -8.85
C ALA A 373 -6.53 8.61 -8.25
N ILE A 374 -6.79 9.00 -7.01
CA ILE A 374 -8.08 8.77 -6.34
C ILE A 374 -9.22 9.48 -7.08
N GLN A 375 -8.98 10.73 -7.54
CA GLN A 375 -9.94 11.50 -8.34
C GLN A 375 -10.23 10.81 -9.66
N GLU A 376 -9.20 10.42 -10.42
CA GLU A 376 -9.37 9.66 -11.67
C GLU A 376 -10.21 8.40 -11.46
N LEU A 377 -9.88 7.58 -10.46
CA LEU A 377 -10.59 6.33 -10.18
C LEU A 377 -12.09 6.55 -9.86
N ARG A 378 -12.41 7.60 -9.12
CA ARG A 378 -13.81 7.93 -8.78
C ARG A 378 -14.55 8.52 -9.99
N GLU A 379 -13.95 9.46 -10.70
CA GLU A 379 -14.62 10.25 -11.74
C GLU A 379 -14.85 9.45 -13.02
N HIS A 380 -13.89 8.60 -13.40
CA HIS A 380 -13.88 7.96 -14.71
C HIS A 380 -13.97 6.43 -14.67
N TYR A 381 -13.67 5.81 -13.53
CA TYR A 381 -13.62 4.33 -13.45
C TYR A 381 -14.67 3.75 -12.50
N GLY A 382 -15.64 4.55 -12.06
CA GLY A 382 -16.79 4.09 -11.28
C GLY A 382 -16.44 3.55 -9.90
N CYS A 383 -15.34 4.02 -9.29
CA CYS A 383 -14.95 3.63 -7.94
C CYS A 383 -15.64 4.49 -6.88
N SER A 384 -15.78 3.93 -5.67
CA SER A 384 -16.01 4.70 -4.44
C SER A 384 -14.81 4.58 -3.53
N VAL A 385 -14.46 5.67 -2.82
CA VAL A 385 -13.29 5.70 -1.95
C VAL A 385 -13.69 6.06 -0.54
N VAL A 386 -13.29 5.24 0.42
CA VAL A 386 -13.54 5.42 1.87
C VAL A 386 -12.24 5.79 2.56
N LEU A 387 -12.19 6.97 3.15
CA LEU A 387 -11.07 7.46 3.95
C LEU A 387 -11.28 7.03 5.40
N SER A 388 -10.66 5.91 5.81
CA SER A 388 -10.86 5.30 7.13
C SER A 388 -9.73 5.71 8.07
N THR A 389 -10.07 6.34 9.20
CA THR A 389 -9.09 6.77 10.21
C THR A 389 -9.75 7.20 11.53
N ALA A 390 -8.97 7.23 12.61
CA ALA A 390 -9.37 7.89 13.86
C ALA A 390 -9.12 9.42 13.81
N THR A 391 -8.13 9.86 13.01
CA THR A 391 -7.65 11.25 12.92
C THR A 391 -7.77 11.72 11.47
N GLN A 392 -8.94 12.25 11.11
CA GLN A 392 -9.24 12.60 9.73
C GLN A 392 -8.32 13.71 9.22
N PRO A 393 -7.49 13.47 8.19
CA PRO A 393 -6.64 14.48 7.61
C PRO A 393 -7.46 15.47 6.76
N ALA A 394 -7.01 16.71 6.68
CA ALA A 394 -7.66 17.82 5.98
C ALA A 394 -7.56 17.68 4.45
N LEU A 395 -8.10 16.60 3.87
CA LEU A 395 -8.01 16.27 2.43
C LEU A 395 -9.10 16.92 1.58
N LYS A 396 -10.08 17.59 2.19
CA LYS A 396 -11.13 18.30 1.44
C LYS A 396 -10.53 19.47 0.65
N LYS A 397 -11.03 19.64 -0.57
CA LYS A 397 -10.63 20.75 -1.47
C LYS A 397 -10.96 22.10 -0.86
N ARG A 398 -10.03 23.05 -0.96
CA ARG A 398 -10.17 24.45 -0.50
C ARG A 398 -9.21 25.35 -1.28
N LYS A 399 -9.37 26.65 -1.19
CA LYS A 399 -8.53 27.62 -1.93
C LYS A 399 -7.01 27.41 -1.74
N SER A 400 -6.59 27.04 -0.53
CA SER A 400 -5.18 26.76 -0.21
C SER A 400 -4.76 25.30 -0.48
N PHE A 401 -5.68 24.42 -0.92
CA PHE A 401 -5.44 23.00 -1.15
C PHE A 401 -6.27 22.49 -2.33
N MET A 402 -5.93 22.97 -3.52
CA MET A 402 -6.70 22.73 -4.76
C MET A 402 -6.66 21.29 -5.26
N CYS A 403 -5.67 20.49 -4.87
CA CYS A 403 -5.60 19.07 -5.19
C CYS A 403 -6.50 18.18 -4.29
N GLY A 404 -7.22 18.79 -3.34
CA GLY A 404 -8.09 18.06 -2.41
C GLY A 404 -9.31 17.45 -3.08
N LEU A 405 -10.02 16.60 -2.31
CA LEU A 405 -11.21 15.88 -2.75
C LEU A 405 -12.47 16.74 -2.55
N ASP A 406 -13.33 16.77 -3.56
CA ASP A 406 -14.63 17.44 -3.49
C ASP A 406 -15.68 16.53 -2.82
N GLU A 407 -16.63 17.11 -2.10
CA GLU A 407 -17.85 16.45 -1.60
C GLU A 407 -17.60 15.15 -0.79
N VAL A 408 -16.57 15.12 0.06
CA VAL A 408 -16.34 13.98 0.97
C VAL A 408 -17.48 13.90 2.00
N LYS A 409 -18.23 12.80 2.01
CA LYS A 409 -19.36 12.53 2.90
C LYS A 409 -18.89 11.78 4.14
N GLU A 410 -19.14 12.34 5.33
CA GLU A 410 -18.87 11.59 6.57
C GLU A 410 -19.94 10.52 6.78
N ILE A 411 -19.51 9.30 7.06
CA ILE A 411 -20.40 8.15 7.31
C ILE A 411 -21.00 8.23 8.71
N ILE A 412 -20.21 8.71 9.69
CA ILE A 412 -20.66 8.83 11.08
C ILE A 412 -21.34 10.18 11.28
N PRO A 413 -22.67 10.23 11.57
CA PRO A 413 -23.41 11.49 11.64
C PRO A 413 -22.84 12.48 12.65
N ASP A 414 -22.36 12.00 13.80
CA ASP A 414 -21.76 12.81 14.87
C ASP A 414 -20.47 12.16 15.37
N ALA A 415 -19.38 12.38 14.61
CA ALA A 415 -18.06 11.88 14.94
C ALA A 415 -17.51 12.48 16.25
N MET A 416 -17.92 13.72 16.63
CA MET A 416 -17.54 14.36 17.87
C MET A 416 -18.14 13.62 19.07
N LYS A 417 -19.44 13.34 19.03
CA LYS A 417 -20.12 12.58 20.08
C LYS A 417 -19.51 11.19 20.23
N LEU A 418 -19.32 10.50 19.10
CA LEU A 418 -18.68 9.17 19.10
C LEU A 418 -17.29 9.21 19.75
N SER A 419 -16.49 10.25 19.44
CA SER A 419 -15.15 10.41 20.02
C SER A 419 -15.20 10.63 21.51
N ARG A 420 -16.13 11.44 22.03
CA ARG A 420 -16.35 11.64 23.45
C ARG A 420 -16.85 10.37 24.15
N ASP A 421 -17.81 9.67 23.58
CA ASP A 421 -18.37 8.44 24.15
C ASP A 421 -17.35 7.29 24.22
N LEU A 422 -16.31 7.35 23.37
CA LEU A 422 -15.19 6.39 23.33
C LEU A 422 -13.92 6.94 24.00
N ALA A 423 -13.93 8.15 24.57
CA ALA A 423 -12.80 8.72 25.31
C ALA A 423 -12.52 7.90 26.57
N ARG A 424 -11.28 7.49 26.75
CA ARG A 424 -10.86 6.60 27.84
C ARG A 424 -9.40 6.74 28.23
N VAL A 425 -8.78 7.86 27.83
CA VAL A 425 -7.37 8.14 28.08
C VAL A 425 -7.23 9.56 28.61
N ASN A 426 -6.56 9.70 29.73
CA ASN A 426 -6.16 10.97 30.29
C ASN A 426 -4.76 11.33 29.77
N ILE A 427 -4.59 12.52 29.20
CA ILE A 427 -3.34 12.95 28.57
C ILE A 427 -2.65 13.96 29.47
N GLU A 428 -1.43 13.64 29.90
CA GLU A 428 -0.57 14.47 30.69
C GLU A 428 0.53 15.07 29.81
N TRP A 429 0.61 16.39 29.71
CA TRP A 429 1.60 17.09 28.87
C TRP A 429 2.80 17.54 29.69
N GLU A 430 3.89 16.78 29.63
CA GLU A 430 5.16 17.10 30.29
C GLU A 430 6.18 17.60 29.23
N THR A 431 5.86 18.73 28.60
CA THR A 431 6.59 19.25 27.44
C THR A 431 7.41 20.51 27.69
N GLY A 432 7.49 20.98 28.92
CA GLY A 432 8.24 22.19 29.30
C GLY A 432 9.75 22.04 29.10
N SER A 433 10.39 21.14 29.82
CA SER A 433 11.81 20.80 29.67
C SER A 433 12.00 19.38 29.14
N ALA A 434 13.18 19.10 28.59
CA ALA A 434 13.53 17.74 28.22
C ALA A 434 13.65 16.86 29.46
N ILE A 435 13.12 15.63 29.38
CA ILE A 435 13.24 14.62 30.43
C ILE A 435 14.27 13.59 29.95
N GLU A 436 15.30 13.38 30.74
CA GLU A 436 16.35 12.41 30.40
C GLU A 436 15.85 10.96 30.54
N TYR A 437 16.41 10.04 29.78
CA TYR A 437 15.98 8.64 29.83
C TYR A 437 16.21 7.96 31.17
N PRO A 438 17.28 8.24 31.93
CA PRO A 438 17.44 7.78 33.34
C PRO A 438 16.28 8.18 34.24
N ASP A 439 15.80 9.43 34.13
CA ASP A 439 14.69 9.93 34.96
C ASP A 439 13.38 9.20 34.67
N ILE A 440 13.12 8.89 33.37
CA ILE A 440 11.96 8.07 32.96
C ILE A 440 12.08 6.67 33.55
N SER A 441 13.27 6.06 33.45
CA SER A 441 13.52 4.72 33.99
C SER A 441 13.33 4.68 35.52
N GLU A 442 13.89 5.67 36.25
CA GLU A 442 13.72 5.80 37.68
C GLU A 442 12.24 5.96 38.07
N ARG A 443 11.49 6.81 37.37
CA ARG A 443 10.06 7.00 37.58
C ARG A 443 9.26 5.72 37.40
N ILE A 444 9.50 4.97 36.31
CA ILE A 444 8.83 3.68 36.04
C ILE A 444 9.08 2.68 37.17
N ILE A 445 10.31 2.65 37.70
CA ILE A 445 10.69 1.75 38.79
C ILE A 445 10.11 2.22 40.11
N LYS A 446 10.25 3.51 40.48
CA LYS A 446 9.81 4.12 41.74
C LYS A 446 8.29 4.07 41.90
N GLU A 447 7.53 4.35 40.84
CA GLU A 447 6.07 4.26 40.83
C GLU A 447 5.58 2.81 40.64
N ASN A 448 6.48 1.83 40.59
CA ASN A 448 6.18 0.40 40.40
C ASN A 448 5.23 0.15 39.24
N MET A 449 5.47 0.84 38.10
CA MET A 449 4.67 0.65 36.90
C MET A 449 4.95 -0.73 36.31
N ARG A 450 4.06 -1.68 36.58
CA ARG A 450 4.21 -3.07 36.12
C ARG A 450 3.89 -3.22 34.64
N ARG A 451 2.85 -2.52 34.17
CA ARG A 451 2.42 -2.56 32.77
C ARG A 451 2.58 -1.18 32.15
N VAL A 452 3.63 -1.00 31.38
CA VAL A 452 3.96 0.30 30.77
C VAL A 452 4.53 0.13 29.38
N LEU A 453 4.08 0.99 28.47
CA LEU A 453 4.64 1.16 27.15
C LEU A 453 5.35 2.51 27.06
N VAL A 454 6.58 2.53 26.56
CA VAL A 454 7.29 3.77 26.24
C VAL A 454 7.59 3.82 24.75
N VAL A 455 7.21 4.91 24.08
CA VAL A 455 7.42 5.11 22.65
C VAL A 455 8.35 6.30 22.41
N THR A 456 9.50 6.04 21.77
CA THR A 456 10.54 7.02 21.47
C THR A 456 10.64 7.28 19.95
N HIS A 457 11.49 8.25 19.55
CA HIS A 457 11.63 8.64 18.13
C HIS A 457 12.58 7.76 17.33
N LYS A 458 13.69 7.29 17.93
CA LYS A 458 14.80 6.63 17.25
C LYS A 458 15.06 5.25 17.81
N ARG A 459 15.55 4.36 16.97
CA ARG A 459 16.00 3.01 17.37
C ARG A 459 17.04 3.05 18.51
N LYS A 460 17.98 4.02 18.44
CA LYS A 460 19.01 4.23 19.48
C LYS A 460 18.38 4.62 20.82
N ASP A 461 17.42 5.53 20.81
CA ASP A 461 16.75 6.02 22.02
C ASP A 461 15.98 4.89 22.72
N ALA A 462 15.22 4.11 21.94
CA ALA A 462 14.49 2.95 22.45
C ALA A 462 15.44 1.92 23.08
N ARG A 463 16.58 1.66 22.43
CA ARG A 463 17.60 0.76 22.97
C ARG A 463 18.23 1.26 24.27
N VAL A 464 18.61 2.54 24.31
CA VAL A 464 19.19 3.16 25.52
C VAL A 464 18.22 3.05 26.68
N LEU A 465 16.97 3.46 26.51
CA LEU A 465 15.97 3.41 27.58
C LEU A 465 15.67 1.96 28.00
N ALA A 466 15.53 1.03 27.06
CA ALA A 466 15.33 -0.38 27.38
C ALA A 466 16.52 -0.99 28.15
N GLY A 467 17.76 -0.53 27.89
CA GLY A 467 18.95 -0.92 28.62
C GLY A 467 19.03 -0.39 30.05
N LEU A 468 18.37 0.74 30.34
CA LEU A 468 18.28 1.32 31.68
C LEU A 468 17.20 0.64 32.55
N LEU A 469 16.26 -0.08 31.93
CA LEU A 469 15.21 -0.81 32.62
C LEU A 469 15.64 -2.28 32.85
N PRO A 470 14.98 -3.00 33.78
CA PRO A 470 15.30 -4.39 34.07
C PRO A 470 15.33 -5.27 32.83
N GLU A 471 16.14 -6.36 32.84
CA GLU A 471 16.40 -7.20 31.67
C GLU A 471 15.15 -7.84 31.06
N ASN A 472 14.11 -8.05 31.85
CA ASN A 472 12.80 -8.54 31.38
C ASN A 472 11.96 -7.49 30.65
N THR A 473 12.51 -6.31 30.37
CA THR A 473 11.86 -5.28 29.55
C THR A 473 12.00 -5.60 28.07
N TYR A 474 10.89 -5.67 27.37
CA TYR A 474 10.84 -5.90 25.91
C TYR A 474 11.26 -4.68 25.14
N HIS A 475 12.05 -4.89 24.10
CA HIS A 475 12.40 -3.86 23.12
C HIS A 475 11.76 -4.18 21.75
N LEU A 476 11.26 -3.16 21.04
CA LEU A 476 10.69 -3.28 19.71
C LEU A 476 11.15 -2.14 18.82
N SER A 477 11.89 -2.45 17.76
CA SER A 477 12.30 -1.45 16.77
C SER A 477 12.56 -2.08 15.41
N ALA A 478 12.79 -1.23 14.40
CA ALA A 478 13.18 -1.67 13.06
C ALA A 478 14.61 -2.23 12.97
N SER A 479 15.37 -2.27 14.09
CA SER A 479 16.63 -3.02 14.18
C SER A 479 16.42 -4.54 14.28
N MET A 480 15.20 -4.98 14.56
CA MET A 480 14.80 -6.39 14.55
C MET A 480 14.21 -6.78 13.19
N CYS A 481 14.47 -8.00 12.74
CA CYS A 481 13.81 -8.54 11.56
C CYS A 481 12.31 -8.83 11.84
N PRO A 482 11.45 -8.93 10.80
CA PRO A 482 10.02 -9.16 10.98
C PRO A 482 9.66 -10.38 11.84
N SER A 483 10.36 -11.51 11.65
CA SER A 483 10.16 -12.71 12.46
C SER A 483 10.42 -12.48 13.95
N HIS A 484 11.52 -11.79 14.27
CA HIS A 484 11.87 -11.46 15.65
C HIS A 484 10.82 -10.55 16.31
N ARG A 485 10.39 -9.49 15.59
CA ARG A 485 9.34 -8.59 16.09
C ARG A 485 8.03 -9.31 16.37
N LYS A 486 7.64 -10.25 15.50
CA LYS A 486 6.43 -11.07 15.67
C LYS A 486 6.51 -11.93 16.92
N ASP A 487 7.66 -12.55 17.18
CA ASP A 487 7.86 -13.39 18.38
C ASP A 487 7.77 -12.54 19.67
N ILE A 488 8.40 -11.37 19.69
CA ILE A 488 8.31 -10.44 20.85
C ILE A 488 6.87 -9.97 21.08
N LEU A 489 6.17 -9.58 20.01
CA LEU A 489 4.77 -9.14 20.10
C LEU A 489 3.85 -10.26 20.62
N ASN A 490 4.05 -11.49 20.19
CA ASN A 490 3.28 -12.63 20.68
C ASN A 490 3.54 -12.87 22.17
N LYS A 491 4.81 -12.84 22.60
CA LYS A 491 5.17 -12.96 24.03
C LYS A 491 4.52 -11.85 24.88
N VAL A 492 4.59 -10.59 24.42
CA VAL A 492 3.97 -9.45 25.09
C VAL A 492 2.45 -9.65 25.21
N LYS A 493 1.78 -10.07 24.13
CA LYS A 493 0.33 -10.32 24.15
C LYS A 493 -0.03 -11.44 25.12
N GLU A 494 0.67 -12.56 25.08
CA GLU A 494 0.44 -13.67 25.99
C GLU A 494 0.60 -13.26 27.46
N GLU A 495 1.63 -12.47 27.79
CA GLU A 495 1.84 -12.01 29.15
C GLU A 495 0.82 -10.97 29.64
N LEU A 496 0.37 -10.09 28.73
CA LEU A 496 -0.72 -9.16 29.04
C LEU A 496 -2.05 -9.89 29.32
N LEU A 497 -2.26 -11.05 28.73
CA LEU A 497 -3.48 -11.87 28.93
C LEU A 497 -3.42 -12.75 30.18
N LYS A 498 -2.23 -13.18 30.64
CA LYS A 498 -2.10 -14.18 31.71
C LYS A 498 -2.56 -13.72 33.09
N ASN A 499 -2.16 -12.55 33.53
CA ASN A 499 -2.51 -12.04 34.87
C ASN A 499 -2.26 -10.54 34.96
N GLU A 500 -3.18 -9.78 35.51
CA GLU A 500 -3.04 -8.34 35.72
C GLU A 500 -1.87 -7.96 36.62
N SER A 501 -1.43 -8.85 37.50
CA SER A 501 -0.25 -8.66 38.36
C SER A 501 1.09 -8.88 37.67
N SER A 502 1.12 -9.40 36.42
CA SER A 502 2.36 -9.62 35.67
C SER A 502 3.05 -8.30 35.30
N THR A 503 4.40 -8.33 35.34
CA THR A 503 5.20 -7.18 34.93
C THR A 503 5.51 -7.27 33.44
N VAL A 504 4.95 -6.35 32.64
CA VAL A 504 5.15 -6.26 31.20
C VAL A 504 5.57 -4.83 30.85
N ARG A 505 6.86 -4.61 30.65
CA ARG A 505 7.42 -3.32 30.22
C ARG A 505 7.87 -3.42 28.79
N VAL A 506 7.47 -2.46 27.96
CA VAL A 506 7.82 -2.41 26.54
C VAL A 506 8.38 -1.05 26.20
N VAL A 507 9.54 -1.01 25.56
CA VAL A 507 10.12 0.20 24.98
C VAL A 507 10.17 0.02 23.46
N SER A 508 9.54 0.92 22.72
CA SER A 508 9.40 0.82 21.28
C SER A 508 9.67 2.14 20.56
N THR A 509 9.86 2.07 19.27
CA THR A 509 9.71 3.20 18.35
C THR A 509 8.25 3.29 17.84
N GLN A 510 7.95 4.22 16.93
CA GLN A 510 6.62 4.38 16.30
C GLN A 510 6.05 3.10 15.67
N LEU A 511 6.84 2.06 15.54
CA LEU A 511 6.42 0.78 15.01
C LEU A 511 5.22 0.15 15.75
N ILE A 512 5.04 0.51 17.03
CA ILE A 512 3.93 0.04 17.88
C ILE A 512 2.62 0.81 17.65
N GLU A 513 2.68 2.00 17.03
CA GLU A 513 1.54 2.91 16.90
C GLU A 513 0.46 2.36 15.98
N ALA A 514 0.86 1.67 14.92
CA ALA A 514 -0.07 1.11 13.94
C ALA A 514 -0.02 -0.42 13.90
N GLY A 515 -1.18 -1.06 13.84
CA GLY A 515 -1.34 -2.49 13.56
C GLY A 515 -0.92 -3.45 14.65
N VAL A 516 -0.76 -2.99 15.87
CA VAL A 516 -0.46 -3.86 17.00
C VAL A 516 -1.61 -3.84 17.98
N ASP A 517 -2.16 -5.01 18.29
CA ASP A 517 -3.26 -5.17 19.24
C ASP A 517 -2.71 -5.46 20.63
N ILE A 518 -2.41 -4.40 21.36
CA ILE A 518 -1.93 -4.42 22.76
C ILE A 518 -2.62 -3.32 23.55
N ASP A 519 -2.72 -3.53 24.84
CA ASP A 519 -3.40 -2.63 25.78
C ASP A 519 -2.57 -2.43 27.05
N PHE A 520 -2.25 -1.17 27.35
CA PHE A 520 -1.47 -0.78 28.54
C PHE A 520 -2.23 0.27 29.36
N PRO A 521 -2.20 0.20 30.71
CA PRO A 521 -2.80 1.22 31.55
C PRO A 521 -2.01 2.53 31.56
N VAL A 522 -0.69 2.47 31.33
CA VAL A 522 0.21 3.64 31.30
C VAL A 522 1.05 3.60 30.04
N VAL A 523 1.08 4.72 29.34
CA VAL A 523 1.87 4.89 28.12
C VAL A 523 2.66 6.19 28.19
N PHE A 524 3.96 6.14 27.92
CA PHE A 524 4.80 7.31 27.70
C PHE A 524 5.01 7.51 26.21
N ARG A 525 4.87 8.73 25.71
CA ARG A 525 5.13 9.08 24.31
C ARG A 525 6.03 10.29 24.21
N ALA A 526 7.19 10.15 23.58
CA ALA A 526 8.01 11.30 23.22
C ALA A 526 7.22 12.24 22.31
N LEU A 527 7.24 13.55 22.57
CA LEU A 527 6.46 14.57 21.87
C LEU A 527 6.64 14.51 20.36
N ALA A 528 5.55 14.29 19.63
CA ALA A 528 5.52 14.00 18.20
C ALA A 528 4.38 14.77 17.51
N GLY A 529 4.04 14.42 16.27
CA GLY A 529 2.83 14.89 15.60
C GLY A 529 1.55 14.41 16.31
N LEU A 530 0.48 15.19 16.24
CA LEU A 530 -0.79 14.84 16.92
C LEU A 530 -1.36 13.51 16.43
N ASP A 531 -1.18 13.18 15.16
CA ASP A 531 -1.56 11.90 14.57
C ASP A 531 -0.87 10.73 15.24
N SER A 532 0.42 10.83 15.48
CA SER A 532 1.25 9.83 16.15
C SER A 532 0.89 9.71 17.65
N ILE A 533 0.66 10.84 18.34
CA ILE A 533 0.21 10.86 19.74
C ILE A 533 -1.15 10.16 19.86
N SER A 534 -2.09 10.44 18.97
CA SER A 534 -3.42 9.80 18.96
C SER A 534 -3.34 8.29 18.70
N GLN A 535 -2.47 7.85 17.78
CA GLN A 535 -2.25 6.42 17.54
C GLN A 535 -1.67 5.72 18.78
N THR A 536 -0.77 6.39 19.48
CA THR A 536 -0.20 5.89 20.74
C THR A 536 -1.26 5.85 21.85
N ALA A 537 -2.12 6.88 21.96
CA ALA A 537 -3.28 6.89 22.85
C ALA A 537 -4.20 5.67 22.64
N GLY A 538 -4.35 5.24 21.38
CA GLY A 538 -5.07 4.02 21.03
C GLY A 538 -4.45 2.71 21.55
N ARG A 539 -3.30 2.73 22.22
CA ARG A 539 -2.66 1.60 22.93
C ARG A 539 -2.81 1.72 24.44
N CYS A 540 -3.44 2.79 24.91
CA CYS A 540 -3.67 3.08 26.31
C CYS A 540 -5.13 2.81 26.65
N ASN A 541 -5.39 1.92 27.63
CA ASN A 541 -6.74 1.51 28.05
C ASN A 541 -7.66 1.18 26.88
N ARG A 542 -7.12 0.48 25.91
CA ARG A 542 -7.78 0.20 24.60
C ARG A 542 -9.12 -0.51 24.75
N GLU A 543 -9.22 -1.43 25.68
CA GLU A 543 -10.43 -2.19 25.94
C GLU A 543 -11.36 -1.54 26.97
N GLY A 544 -10.98 -0.36 27.50
CA GLY A 544 -11.77 0.38 28.49
C GLY A 544 -11.93 -0.36 29.82
N LYS A 545 -10.97 -1.19 30.21
CA LYS A 545 -11.00 -1.97 31.45
C LYS A 545 -10.84 -1.08 32.70
N ASP A 546 -10.00 -0.06 32.58
CA ASP A 546 -9.83 0.94 33.64
C ASP A 546 -10.90 2.02 33.49
N VAL A 547 -11.84 2.03 34.44
CA VAL A 547 -12.95 2.99 34.48
C VAL A 547 -12.51 4.43 34.78
N ASN A 548 -11.32 4.59 35.37
CA ASN A 548 -10.72 5.92 35.66
C ASN A 548 -9.96 6.47 34.45
N GLY A 549 -9.85 5.68 33.36
CA GLY A 549 -9.10 6.00 32.16
C GLY A 549 -7.61 5.64 32.27
N GLY A 550 -7.01 5.30 31.11
CA GLY A 550 -5.58 5.09 31.00
C GLY A 550 -4.80 6.41 31.08
N ARG A 551 -3.51 6.36 31.41
CA ARG A 551 -2.63 7.53 31.48
C ARG A 551 -1.69 7.56 30.27
N LEU A 552 -1.78 8.59 29.44
CA LEU A 552 -0.82 8.88 28.37
C LEU A 552 0.03 10.09 28.78
N ILE A 553 1.31 9.87 29.02
CA ILE A 553 2.27 10.91 29.39
C ILE A 553 3.06 11.31 28.16
N VAL A 554 2.80 12.51 27.63
CA VAL A 554 3.54 13.07 26.50
C VAL A 554 4.70 13.90 27.03
N PHE A 555 5.92 13.45 26.79
CA PHE A 555 7.13 14.08 27.32
C PHE A 555 8.06 14.62 26.25
N ARG A 556 8.82 15.68 26.56
CA ARG A 556 9.89 16.17 25.69
C ARG A 556 11.11 15.27 25.84
N ALA A 557 11.45 14.52 24.80
CA ALA A 557 12.64 13.68 24.80
C ALA A 557 13.93 14.52 24.69
N PRO A 558 15.09 14.03 25.18
CA PRO A 558 16.38 14.72 25.08
C PRO A 558 16.89 14.78 23.63
N THR A 559 16.34 13.97 22.74
CA THR A 559 16.73 13.92 21.33
C THR A 559 15.59 14.35 20.42
N GLU A 560 15.92 15.04 19.33
CA GLU A 560 14.95 15.43 18.31
C GLU A 560 14.57 14.24 17.41
N PRO A 561 13.31 14.18 16.91
CA PRO A 561 12.94 13.21 15.90
C PRO A 561 13.77 13.38 14.63
N PRO A 562 13.86 12.34 13.77
CA PRO A 562 14.49 12.45 12.47
C PRO A 562 13.99 13.67 11.68
N ALA A 563 14.87 14.28 10.89
CA ALA A 563 14.50 15.40 10.03
C ALA A 563 13.41 14.98 9.01
N GLY A 564 12.69 15.96 8.49
CA GLY A 564 11.57 15.77 7.58
C GLY A 564 10.22 15.76 8.30
N VAL A 565 9.30 14.93 7.85
CA VAL A 565 7.89 14.93 8.26
C VAL A 565 7.67 14.71 9.76
N LEU A 566 8.48 13.90 10.40
CA LEU A 566 8.35 13.64 11.85
C LEU A 566 8.70 14.88 12.68
N ARG A 567 9.77 15.58 12.31
CA ARG A 567 10.17 16.82 12.98
C ARG A 567 9.18 17.96 12.71
N LEU A 568 8.67 18.05 11.47
CA LEU A 568 7.63 19.00 11.11
C LEU A 568 6.37 18.77 11.96
N GLY A 569 5.90 17.53 12.04
CA GLY A 569 4.73 17.18 12.86
C GLY A 569 4.89 17.54 14.32
N LYS A 570 6.06 17.24 14.93
CA LYS A 570 6.39 17.66 16.29
C LYS A 570 6.32 19.20 16.44
N GLY A 571 6.95 19.95 15.52
CA GLY A 571 6.97 21.41 15.57
C GLY A 571 5.58 22.03 15.48
N ILE A 572 4.68 21.46 14.66
CA ILE A 572 3.29 21.91 14.59
C ILE A 572 2.56 21.62 15.91
N THR A 573 2.75 20.44 16.50
CA THR A 573 2.18 20.12 17.82
C THR A 573 2.65 21.11 18.87
N GLU A 574 3.94 21.44 18.91
CA GLU A 574 4.49 22.46 19.83
C GLU A 574 3.87 23.85 19.59
N SER A 575 3.67 24.23 18.32
CA SER A 575 3.01 25.48 17.98
C SER A 575 1.56 25.50 18.49
N LEU A 576 0.81 24.42 18.33
CA LEU A 576 -0.56 24.30 18.82
C LEU A 576 -0.63 24.31 20.36
N LEU A 577 0.32 23.68 21.05
CA LEU A 577 0.41 23.72 22.51
C LEU A 577 0.63 25.15 23.05
N ASN A 578 1.39 25.97 22.31
CA ASN A 578 1.72 27.33 22.70
C ASN A 578 0.71 28.39 22.20
N SER A 579 -0.21 28.01 21.32
CA SER A 579 -1.24 28.92 20.78
C SER A 579 -2.35 29.16 21.79
N SER A 580 -3.04 30.31 21.68
CA SER A 580 -4.21 30.61 22.49
C SER A 580 -5.50 30.09 21.85
N GLU A 581 -6.60 30.01 22.65
CA GLU A 581 -7.93 29.71 22.08
C GLU A 581 -8.39 30.72 21.05
N SER A 582 -7.94 31.98 21.16
CA SER A 582 -8.21 33.03 20.18
C SER A 582 -7.67 32.70 18.79
N ASP A 583 -6.71 31.80 18.68
CA ASP A 583 -6.12 31.31 17.42
C ASP A 583 -6.95 30.17 16.79
N GLY A 584 -8.13 29.87 17.33
CA GLY A 584 -9.01 28.82 16.85
C GLY A 584 -8.56 27.39 17.25
N VAL A 585 -7.66 27.28 18.22
CA VAL A 585 -7.19 26.02 18.79
C VAL A 585 -8.18 25.53 19.83
N LEU A 586 -8.67 24.32 19.66
CA LEU A 586 -9.61 23.72 20.59
C LEU A 586 -8.89 23.19 21.83
N ARG A 587 -9.44 23.56 23.01
CA ARG A 587 -8.92 23.14 24.31
C ARG A 587 -9.99 22.45 25.13
N GLY A 588 -9.57 21.51 25.96
CA GLY A 588 -10.40 20.88 26.96
C GLY A 588 -10.62 21.82 28.18
N ASP A 589 -11.48 21.41 29.09
CA ASP A 589 -11.82 22.17 30.32
C ASP A 589 -10.59 22.44 31.21
N ASP A 590 -9.56 21.63 31.11
CA ASP A 590 -8.28 21.76 31.81
C ASP A 590 -7.27 22.67 31.10
N GLY A 591 -7.66 23.29 29.96
CA GLY A 591 -6.80 24.12 29.13
C GLY A 591 -5.81 23.37 28.25
N SER A 592 -5.79 22.03 28.25
CA SER A 592 -4.98 21.21 27.35
C SER A 592 -5.58 21.15 25.92
N LEU A 593 -4.80 20.65 24.94
CA LEU A 593 -5.35 20.43 23.59
C LEU A 593 -6.45 19.38 23.62
N ASP A 594 -7.61 19.69 23.01
CA ASP A 594 -8.73 18.75 22.87
C ASP A 594 -8.46 17.72 21.79
N LEU A 595 -7.71 16.66 22.10
CA LEU A 595 -7.43 15.55 21.17
C LEU A 595 -8.64 14.63 20.93
N ILE A 596 -9.75 14.84 21.62
CA ILE A 596 -11.01 14.12 21.38
C ILE A 596 -11.73 14.73 20.16
N SER A 597 -11.56 16.03 19.95
CA SER A 597 -12.22 16.75 18.88
C SER A 597 -11.59 16.47 17.52
N PRO A 598 -12.37 15.99 16.52
CA PRO A 598 -11.88 15.85 15.14
C PRO A 598 -11.35 17.18 14.53
N ALA A 599 -11.83 18.33 15.01
CA ALA A 599 -11.45 19.63 14.47
C ALA A 599 -9.99 20.01 14.76
N ILE A 600 -9.39 19.51 15.84
CA ILE A 600 -7.96 19.76 16.12
C ILE A 600 -7.07 19.11 15.06
N TYR A 601 -7.45 17.94 14.57
CA TYR A 601 -6.72 17.24 13.51
C TYR A 601 -6.86 17.95 12.16
N ASP A 602 -8.05 18.53 11.85
CA ASP A 602 -8.20 19.36 10.65
C ASP A 602 -7.23 20.56 10.69
N THR A 603 -7.13 21.24 11.83
CA THR A 603 -6.19 22.35 12.03
C THR A 603 -4.73 21.89 11.90
N TYR A 604 -4.37 20.80 12.58
CA TYR A 604 -3.03 20.22 12.51
C TYR A 604 -2.65 19.85 11.07
N PHE A 605 -3.48 19.12 10.34
CA PHE A 605 -3.16 18.70 8.99
C PHE A 605 -3.17 19.83 7.96
N ARG A 606 -3.96 20.89 8.18
CA ARG A 606 -3.87 22.11 7.34
C ARG A 606 -2.49 22.75 7.45
N LEU A 607 -1.99 22.92 8.67
CA LEU A 607 -0.64 23.43 8.93
C LEU A 607 0.43 22.48 8.35
N PHE A 608 0.26 21.18 8.56
CA PHE A 608 1.17 20.16 8.08
C PHE A 608 1.31 20.17 6.55
N TYR A 609 0.20 20.19 5.82
CA TYR A 609 0.23 20.21 4.35
C TYR A 609 0.67 21.54 3.76
N SER A 610 0.53 22.64 4.50
CA SER A 610 1.09 23.94 4.08
C SER A 610 2.60 24.01 4.19
N GLY A 611 3.21 23.20 5.05
CA GLY A 611 4.66 23.14 5.26
C GLY A 611 5.41 22.15 4.35
N VAL A 612 4.72 21.46 3.41
CA VAL A 612 5.31 20.42 2.58
C VAL A 612 4.99 20.63 1.09
N GLN A 613 5.95 20.31 0.22
CA GLN A 613 5.67 20.21 -1.22
C GLN A 613 4.91 18.90 -1.49
N LEU A 614 3.65 19.00 -1.92
CA LEU A 614 2.74 17.86 -2.09
C LEU A 614 3.04 16.97 -3.31
N ASP A 615 3.93 17.41 -4.19
CA ASP A 615 4.54 16.67 -5.31
C ASP A 615 6.04 16.98 -5.36
N GLY A 616 6.75 16.72 -4.28
CA GLY A 616 8.18 17.01 -4.15
C GLY A 616 9.06 16.28 -5.17
N ALA A 617 8.61 15.14 -5.66
CA ALA A 617 9.28 14.37 -6.69
C ALA A 617 8.98 14.84 -8.13
N GLY A 618 8.01 15.76 -8.33
CA GLY A 618 7.60 16.27 -9.64
C GLY A 618 6.95 15.20 -10.53
N VAL A 619 6.18 14.30 -9.94
CA VAL A 619 5.47 13.22 -10.63
C VAL A 619 4.45 13.76 -11.63
N GLN A 620 3.71 14.81 -11.26
CA GLN A 620 2.67 15.39 -12.10
C GLN A 620 3.21 16.01 -13.40
N ASN A 621 4.42 16.53 -13.37
CA ASN A 621 5.09 17.04 -14.58
C ASN A 621 5.51 15.89 -15.52
N ALA A 622 6.05 14.81 -14.98
CA ALA A 622 6.40 13.63 -15.77
C ALA A 622 5.15 13.00 -16.40
N ARG A 623 4.01 12.96 -15.70
CA ARG A 623 2.72 12.50 -16.21
C ARG A 623 2.24 13.36 -17.38
N ALA A 624 2.26 14.69 -17.24
CA ALA A 624 1.89 15.64 -18.29
C ALA A 624 2.78 15.53 -19.54
N SER A 625 3.97 14.98 -19.41
CA SER A 625 4.90 14.69 -20.52
C SER A 625 4.73 13.28 -21.11
N LEU A 626 3.82 12.45 -20.59
CA LEU A 626 3.64 11.05 -20.97
C LEU A 626 4.94 10.23 -20.87
N ASP A 627 5.78 10.53 -19.88
CA ASP A 627 7.03 9.80 -19.62
C ASP A 627 6.80 8.71 -18.56
N PHE A 628 6.25 7.57 -18.98
CA PHE A 628 5.87 6.47 -18.08
C PHE A 628 7.03 5.90 -17.26
N PRO A 629 8.24 5.70 -17.81
CA PRO A 629 9.39 5.28 -17.02
C PRO A 629 9.80 6.29 -15.95
N GLU A 630 9.80 7.58 -16.27
CA GLU A 630 10.17 8.63 -15.31
C GLU A 630 9.11 8.79 -14.22
N VAL A 631 7.81 8.67 -14.56
CA VAL A 631 6.73 8.60 -13.56
C VAL A 631 6.97 7.44 -12.59
N ALA A 632 7.22 6.23 -13.09
CA ALA A 632 7.47 5.05 -12.26
C ALA A 632 8.74 5.16 -11.40
N LYS A 633 9.74 5.89 -11.86
CA LYS A 633 10.97 6.18 -11.11
C LYS A 633 10.74 7.20 -10.00
N ARG A 634 9.99 8.28 -10.28
CA ARG A 634 9.71 9.37 -9.34
C ARG A 634 8.68 9.00 -8.28
N PHE A 635 7.68 8.20 -8.65
CA PHE A 635 6.66 7.78 -7.71
C PHE A 635 7.15 6.59 -6.89
N ARG A 636 7.79 6.88 -5.77
CA ARG A 636 8.26 5.89 -4.79
C ARG A 636 7.69 6.22 -3.42
N MET A 637 6.83 5.32 -2.93
CA MET A 637 6.21 5.46 -1.60
C MET A 637 7.24 5.32 -0.48
N ILE A 638 8.28 4.55 -0.69
CA ILE A 638 9.41 4.37 0.22
C ILE A 638 10.65 4.93 -0.47
N ASP A 639 11.05 6.13 -0.06
CA ASP A 639 12.16 6.89 -0.66
C ASP A 639 13.49 6.74 0.10
N SER A 640 13.62 5.79 1.00
CA SER A 640 14.87 5.60 1.72
C SER A 640 15.78 4.63 0.96
N ALA A 641 17.00 5.07 0.65
CA ALA A 641 18.08 4.19 0.24
C ALA A 641 18.45 3.28 1.44
N THR A 642 17.68 2.20 1.60
CA THR A 642 17.97 1.16 2.58
C THR A 642 18.52 -0.08 1.89
N TYR A 643 19.33 -0.82 2.62
CA TYR A 643 19.96 -2.04 2.14
C TYR A 643 19.39 -3.23 2.93
N PRO A 644 18.88 -4.27 2.25
CA PRO A 644 18.34 -5.45 2.90
C PRO A 644 19.47 -6.35 3.40
N VAL A 645 19.56 -6.58 4.71
CA VAL A 645 20.54 -7.44 5.35
C VAL A 645 19.84 -8.59 6.05
N VAL A 646 20.14 -9.82 5.63
CA VAL A 646 19.69 -11.04 6.32
C VAL A 646 20.50 -11.20 7.61
N VAL A 647 19.80 -11.40 8.72
CA VAL A 647 20.40 -11.48 10.06
C VAL A 647 20.25 -12.89 10.64
N PRO A 648 21.15 -13.33 11.54
CA PRO A 648 21.18 -14.67 12.10
C PRO A 648 20.10 -14.85 13.18
N TYR A 649 18.86 -14.96 12.74
CA TYR A 649 17.72 -15.22 13.62
C TYR A 649 17.04 -16.53 13.26
N LYS A 650 16.90 -17.46 14.22
CA LYS A 650 16.32 -18.81 14.02
C LYS A 650 17.00 -19.55 12.84
N ASP A 651 16.21 -20.00 11.86
CA ASP A 651 16.63 -20.78 10.69
C ASP A 651 17.03 -19.90 9.48
N ALA A 652 17.22 -18.59 9.69
CA ALA A 652 17.52 -17.65 8.62
C ALA A 652 18.67 -18.08 7.73
N TYR A 653 19.79 -18.51 8.32
CA TYR A 653 20.99 -18.87 7.57
C TYR A 653 20.87 -20.21 6.87
N SER A 654 20.12 -21.17 7.41
CA SER A 654 19.79 -22.41 6.70
C SER A 654 18.99 -22.12 5.42
N LYS A 655 18.00 -21.21 5.50
CA LYS A 655 17.24 -20.77 4.31
C LYS A 655 18.13 -19.96 3.34
N LEU A 656 19.01 -19.14 3.88
CA LEU A 656 19.97 -18.36 3.09
C LEU A 656 20.90 -19.28 2.28
N ASP A 657 21.40 -20.37 2.89
CA ASP A 657 22.27 -21.33 2.23
C ASP A 657 21.57 -22.07 1.09
N VAL A 658 20.26 -22.37 1.25
CA VAL A 658 19.45 -22.91 0.15
C VAL A 658 19.40 -21.94 -1.04
N VAL A 659 19.20 -20.64 -0.77
CA VAL A 659 19.19 -19.60 -1.84
C VAL A 659 20.55 -19.50 -2.50
N ARG A 660 21.65 -19.53 -1.73
CA ARG A 660 23.03 -19.44 -2.23
C ARG A 660 23.44 -20.63 -3.11
N ALA A 661 22.95 -21.82 -2.77
CA ALA A 661 23.29 -23.05 -3.51
C ALA A 661 22.63 -23.13 -4.89
N LYS A 662 21.57 -22.35 -5.16
CA LYS A 662 20.84 -22.37 -6.43
C LYS A 662 21.46 -21.44 -7.45
N PHE A 663 21.72 -21.93 -8.66
CA PHE A 663 22.19 -21.10 -9.79
C PHE A 663 21.15 -20.04 -10.20
N LYS A 664 19.86 -20.40 -10.19
CA LYS A 664 18.71 -19.49 -10.43
C LYS A 664 17.69 -19.69 -9.32
N PRO A 665 17.75 -18.92 -8.21
CA PRO A 665 16.73 -19.00 -7.19
C PRO A 665 15.37 -18.57 -7.73
N SER A 666 14.33 -19.26 -7.29
CA SER A 666 12.94 -18.90 -7.57
C SER A 666 12.52 -17.67 -6.74
N ARG A 667 11.38 -17.11 -7.10
CA ARG A 667 10.76 -16.04 -6.31
C ARG A 667 10.45 -16.50 -4.86
N ASP A 668 10.07 -17.74 -4.70
CA ASP A 668 9.74 -18.31 -3.38
C ASP A 668 10.99 -18.52 -2.52
N ASP A 669 12.14 -18.87 -3.13
CA ASP A 669 13.42 -18.91 -2.43
C ASP A 669 13.77 -17.53 -1.84
N PHE A 670 13.64 -16.47 -2.60
CA PHE A 670 13.84 -15.11 -2.10
C PHE A 670 12.83 -14.72 -1.02
N ARG A 671 11.57 -15.11 -1.16
CA ARG A 671 10.53 -14.86 -0.15
C ARG A 671 10.82 -15.55 1.16
N SER A 672 11.41 -16.76 1.16
CA SER A 672 11.72 -17.52 2.36
C SER A 672 12.69 -16.81 3.32
N VAL A 673 13.57 -15.94 2.81
CA VAL A 673 14.53 -15.16 3.63
C VAL A 673 14.02 -13.77 4.03
N GLN A 674 12.96 -13.27 3.40
CA GLN A 674 12.40 -11.93 3.70
C GLN A 674 12.03 -11.71 5.17
N PRO A 675 11.45 -12.68 5.92
CA PRO A 675 11.14 -12.51 7.34
C PRO A 675 12.35 -12.24 8.23
N PHE A 676 13.56 -12.50 7.72
CA PHE A 676 14.82 -12.36 8.45
C PHE A 676 15.66 -11.15 8.00
N ILE A 677 15.08 -10.25 7.19
CA ILE A 677 15.76 -9.06 6.67
C ILE A 677 15.57 -7.88 7.62
N VAL A 678 16.67 -7.22 7.93
CA VAL A 678 16.70 -5.87 8.54
C VAL A 678 17.06 -4.86 7.46
N GLN A 679 16.27 -3.80 7.34
CA GLN A 679 16.59 -2.67 6.46
C GLN A 679 17.53 -1.70 7.17
N ILE A 680 18.75 -1.53 6.66
CA ILE A 680 19.76 -0.62 7.22
C ILE A 680 19.92 0.61 6.32
N TYR A 681 20.24 1.76 6.92
CA TYR A 681 20.50 2.99 6.17
C TYR A 681 21.88 2.98 5.52
N SER A 682 22.09 3.84 4.50
CA SER A 682 23.36 3.94 3.76
C SER A 682 24.57 4.12 4.67
N GLN A 683 24.45 4.87 5.74
CA GLN A 683 25.55 5.07 6.69
C GLN A 683 25.91 3.77 7.43
N GLU A 684 24.92 3.05 7.96
CA GLU A 684 25.12 1.74 8.60
C GLU A 684 25.70 0.72 7.61
N PHE A 685 25.18 0.74 6.37
CA PHE A 685 25.68 -0.12 5.29
C PHE A 685 27.16 0.16 4.97
N GLN A 686 27.54 1.42 4.79
CA GLN A 686 28.95 1.79 4.54
C GLN A 686 29.84 1.37 5.68
N THR A 687 29.42 1.60 6.93
CA THR A 687 30.17 1.20 8.12
C THR A 687 30.43 -0.31 8.14
N LEU A 688 29.40 -1.13 7.93
CA LEU A 688 29.53 -2.60 7.90
C LEU A 688 30.34 -3.09 6.69
N ASN A 689 30.14 -2.49 5.53
CA ASN A 689 30.85 -2.87 4.31
C ASN A 689 32.37 -2.56 4.39
N ASN A 690 32.74 -1.43 4.98
CA ASN A 690 34.17 -1.03 5.13
C ASN A 690 34.96 -1.98 6.02
N VAL A 691 34.32 -2.62 7.00
CA VAL A 691 34.97 -3.60 7.88
C VAL A 691 34.83 -5.04 7.37
N GLY A 692 34.26 -5.24 6.17
CA GLY A 692 34.04 -6.58 5.60
C GLY A 692 32.96 -7.41 6.30
N ALA A 693 32.06 -6.76 7.05
CA ALA A 693 30.99 -7.43 7.79
C ALA A 693 29.84 -7.93 6.91
N LEU A 694 29.78 -7.55 5.64
CA LEU A 694 28.70 -7.88 4.72
C LEU A 694 29.16 -8.80 3.60
N GLY A 695 28.51 -9.96 3.47
CA GLY A 695 28.50 -10.75 2.24
C GLY A 695 27.33 -10.37 1.35
N SER A 696 27.40 -10.65 0.04
CA SER A 696 26.34 -10.39 -0.93
C SER A 696 25.90 -11.67 -1.63
N ILE A 697 24.62 -11.69 -2.08
CA ILE A 697 24.03 -12.81 -2.80
C ILE A 697 23.43 -12.31 -4.11
N HIS A 698 23.55 -13.12 -5.19
CA HIS A 698 22.89 -12.89 -6.48
C HIS A 698 22.90 -11.42 -6.92
N GLU A 699 24.08 -10.94 -7.38
CA GLU A 699 24.25 -9.57 -7.90
C GLU A 699 23.79 -8.47 -6.94
N LYS A 700 23.96 -8.69 -5.62
CA LYS A 700 23.57 -7.76 -4.53
C LYS A 700 22.05 -7.64 -4.32
N ALA A 701 21.26 -8.67 -4.65
CA ALA A 701 19.85 -8.71 -4.33
C ALA A 701 19.61 -8.62 -2.81
N PHE A 702 20.47 -9.30 -2.03
CA PHE A 702 20.51 -9.22 -0.56
C PHE A 702 21.95 -9.20 -0.06
N PHE A 703 22.11 -8.65 1.16
CA PHE A 703 23.32 -8.75 1.95
C PHE A 703 23.06 -9.64 3.18
N TYR A 704 24.11 -10.12 3.82
CA TYR A 704 24.04 -10.88 5.06
C TYR A 704 25.26 -10.58 5.93
N LEU A 705 25.14 -10.77 7.24
CA LEU A 705 26.27 -10.61 8.16
C LEU A 705 27.20 -11.81 8.01
N THR A 706 28.51 -11.54 7.80
CA THR A 706 29.54 -12.57 7.74
C THR A 706 30.06 -12.93 9.13
N LEU A 707 30.67 -14.10 9.30
CA LEU A 707 31.46 -14.42 10.49
C LEU A 707 32.70 -13.52 10.58
N PRO A 708 33.05 -12.93 11.72
CA PRO A 708 32.46 -13.09 13.06
C PRO A 708 31.37 -12.04 13.40
N TYR A 709 30.86 -11.31 12.41
CA TYR A 709 29.95 -10.17 12.62
C TYR A 709 28.49 -10.55 12.87
N GLU A 710 28.15 -11.84 12.84
CA GLU A 710 26.81 -12.35 13.24
C GLU A 710 26.43 -11.90 14.65
N ARG A 711 27.42 -11.74 15.55
CA ARG A 711 27.24 -11.22 16.92
C ARG A 711 26.65 -9.81 17.00
N LEU A 712 26.66 -9.03 15.90
CA LEU A 712 26.02 -7.71 15.85
C LEU A 712 24.49 -7.81 15.93
N TYR A 713 23.94 -9.00 15.76
CA TYR A 713 22.52 -9.25 15.95
C TYR A 713 22.24 -9.79 17.35
N ASP A 714 21.71 -8.94 18.20
CA ASP A 714 21.42 -9.19 19.60
C ASP A 714 19.99 -9.71 19.78
N GLU A 715 19.78 -10.69 20.67
CA GLU A 715 18.45 -11.29 20.94
C GLU A 715 17.47 -10.33 21.61
N ARG A 716 17.94 -9.28 22.29
CA ARG A 716 17.09 -8.26 22.94
C ARG A 716 16.89 -7.03 22.07
N PHE A 717 17.92 -6.60 21.33
CA PHE A 717 17.94 -5.31 20.66
C PHE A 717 17.93 -5.38 19.12
N GLY A 718 18.09 -6.58 18.55
CA GLY A 718 18.24 -6.75 17.09
C GLY A 718 19.61 -6.31 16.60
N LEU A 719 19.72 -5.80 15.38
CA LEU A 719 20.99 -5.38 14.78
C LEU A 719 21.51 -4.09 15.44
N VAL A 720 22.70 -4.19 16.05
CA VAL A 720 23.38 -3.10 16.75
C VAL A 720 24.72 -2.81 16.10
N VAL A 721 24.75 -1.74 15.29
CA VAL A 721 25.97 -1.25 14.65
C VAL A 721 26.54 -0.11 15.51
N SER A 722 27.63 -0.39 16.24
CA SER A 722 28.37 0.62 17.03
C SER A 722 29.87 0.32 16.93
N GLU A 723 30.73 1.32 17.13
CA GLU A 723 32.18 1.13 17.10
C GLU A 723 32.63 0.07 18.12
N GLU A 724 32.08 0.06 19.31
CA GLU A 724 32.38 -0.93 20.35
C GLU A 724 32.07 -2.37 19.92
N ASN A 725 30.99 -2.55 19.17
CA ASN A 725 30.56 -3.86 18.70
C ASN A 725 31.32 -4.30 17.43
N LEU A 726 31.75 -3.35 16.61
CA LEU A 726 32.55 -3.63 15.42
C LEU A 726 34.00 -4.02 15.77
N PHE A 727 34.57 -3.35 16.74
CA PHE A 727 35.93 -3.56 17.23
C PHE A 727 35.92 -3.90 18.72
N PRO A 728 35.58 -5.15 19.11
CA PRO A 728 35.56 -5.52 20.52
C PRO A 728 36.97 -5.38 21.09
N ASP A 729 37.04 -4.74 22.23
CA ASP A 729 38.31 -4.62 23.00
C ASP A 729 38.69 -6.00 23.53
N TYR A 730 39.56 -6.70 22.81
CA TYR A 730 40.04 -8.03 23.18
C TYR A 730 40.85 -8.01 24.49
N SER A 731 41.27 -6.84 24.99
CA SER A 731 41.95 -6.72 26.29
C SER A 731 41.05 -7.13 27.47
N LYS A 732 39.74 -7.10 27.31
CA LYS A 732 38.75 -7.51 28.32
C LYS A 732 38.54 -9.04 28.39
N PHE A 733 39.08 -9.79 27.46
CA PHE A 733 38.95 -11.26 27.39
C PHE A 733 40.19 -12.02 27.88
N ASN A 734 41.22 -11.33 28.33
CA ASN A 734 42.36 -11.94 28.98
C ASN A 734 42.03 -12.15 30.47
N VAL A 735 41.47 -13.33 30.78
CA VAL A 735 41.50 -13.92 32.11
C VAL A 735 42.34 -15.18 32.07
#